data_fe85684e63dc045f7dbec5682a78e6ca
#
_entry.id   fe85684e63dc045f7dbec5682a78e6ca
#
_cell.length_a   1.000
_cell.length_b   1.000
_cell.length_c   1.000
_cell.angle_alpha   90.00
_cell.angle_beta   90.00
_cell.angle_gamma   90.00
#
_symmetry.space_group_name_H-M   'P 1'
#
loop_
_entity.id
_entity.type
_entity.pdbx_description
1 polymer ?
#
loop_
_entity_poly.entity_id
_entity_poly.type
_entity_poly.pdbx_seq_one_letter_code
_entity_poly.pdbx_strand_id
1 'polypeptide(L)'
;MRFVLYLIWRELSYLIKLRQAYLLSAWNSSRISSRTVLFTNVPDEYLTHQRLHRMFSGVSQVWLTSDFAHLEEQVDDVNKTALKLEGGEMKLIQKAVKAAVKSRKGSGADGQTTQPKPTSWNEFVASKDRPTHRLKLLIGKKVDTIDYGKDHLRELLPEVQASQRSHIAGKEKLLNAVFIEFETMAAAQTASAITIHDKPATFVARQTGILPGEIIWKNLKMNSWNRSLRRGLATAFIFAMILFWSFPVAVVGIISNVNYLTGNVPFLRWINDIPQAVVAKLAGAITLSEVEQQTQSWYFAFQVIQVFLITTFTSGATAVASQIVSNPASAVPLLAQNLPKASNFYISYFVLFGVAQAAKYLINIGGLVGILILSKFAGTPRKKYDKWMALTAPSWGSEYPVFTNLGVIAISYAIIAPLVLGFATVGLALIYIAYKYNMLYVFSTNIDTKGACYARAMQQLLVGVYLAEFCLLGLFAINIGNSAVAVGPVVLQVILIIVTIVFHIALKRKLYPLVSKLPMNLLEESDNRHRRTGIGKTVSDGGTARNDSNEMHPGYEGKDEIVTSGPEGTGLVSGAAANFGDAYRIKAETGDIANGAGQPQKRSLFQRLFRPQSQSAAETSASLDARFREPVHPYDVQEARKAYLHPAIVAKPPVVWLARDSLGVSMKEVSDINEKLAVHGVEATDEGAIVNQKGKVEWVEESARQAPLWDGRVMY
;
A
#
# COMPACT_ATOMS: atom_id res chain seq x y z
N MET A 1 16.18 29.22 -13.60
CA MET A 1 15.14 28.28 -14.06
C MET A 1 15.65 27.14 -14.93
N ARG A 2 16.49 27.36 -15.96
CA ARG A 2 17.03 26.26 -16.80
C ARG A 2 17.70 25.14 -16.00
N PHE A 3 18.43 25.47 -14.92
CA PHE A 3 19.06 24.48 -14.06
C PHE A 3 18.04 23.59 -13.34
N VAL A 4 16.91 24.15 -12.87
CA VAL A 4 15.83 23.38 -12.25
C VAL A 4 15.18 22.42 -13.24
N LEU A 5 14.91 22.87 -14.48
CA LEU A 5 14.39 22.01 -15.55
C LEU A 5 15.35 20.85 -15.86
N TYR A 6 16.66 21.13 -15.92
CA TYR A 6 17.69 20.10 -16.10
C TYR A 6 17.69 19.09 -14.95
N LEU A 7 17.57 19.53 -13.69
CA LEU A 7 17.52 18.64 -12.54
C LEU A 7 16.28 17.74 -12.59
N ILE A 8 15.10 18.28 -12.92
CA ILE A 8 13.86 17.50 -13.06
C ILE A 8 14.01 16.44 -14.15
N TRP A 9 14.57 16.80 -15.31
CA TRP A 9 14.83 15.86 -16.39
C TRP A 9 15.80 14.76 -15.99
N ARG A 10 16.90 15.13 -15.33
CA ARG A 10 17.91 14.20 -14.84
C ARG A 10 17.34 13.20 -13.85
N GLU A 11 16.57 13.68 -12.86
CA GLU A 11 15.97 12.83 -11.84
C GLU A 11 14.92 11.89 -12.43
N LEU A 12 14.09 12.37 -13.34
CA LEU A 12 13.13 11.50 -14.04
C LEU A 12 13.81 10.44 -14.91
N SER A 13 14.90 10.82 -15.60
CA SER A 13 15.68 9.87 -16.40
C SER A 13 16.35 8.80 -15.53
N TYR A 14 16.86 9.19 -14.35
CA TYR A 14 17.40 8.26 -13.36
C TYR A 14 16.33 7.33 -12.80
N LEU A 15 15.16 7.88 -12.41
CA LEU A 15 14.03 7.10 -11.93
C LEU A 15 13.59 6.04 -12.95
N ILE A 16 13.49 6.41 -14.24
CA ILE A 16 13.08 5.48 -15.30
C ILE A 16 14.06 4.31 -15.37
N LYS A 17 15.35 4.55 -15.36
CA LYS A 17 16.37 3.50 -15.38
C LYS A 17 16.27 2.59 -14.15
N LEU A 18 16.16 3.19 -12.96
CA LEU A 18 16.03 2.45 -11.72
C LEU A 18 14.73 1.60 -11.68
N ARG A 19 13.60 2.17 -12.13
CA ARG A 19 12.34 1.46 -12.24
C ARG A 19 12.42 0.30 -13.24
N GLN A 20 13.01 0.51 -14.41
CA GLN A 20 13.22 -0.55 -15.39
C GLN A 20 14.09 -1.66 -14.81
N ALA A 21 15.18 -1.32 -14.15
CA ALA A 21 16.05 -2.28 -13.50
C ALA A 21 15.32 -3.09 -12.41
N TYR A 22 14.52 -2.44 -11.58
CA TYR A 22 13.70 -3.11 -10.55
C TYR A 22 12.68 -4.06 -11.18
N LEU A 23 11.93 -3.61 -12.19
CA LEU A 23 10.91 -4.43 -12.82
C LEU A 23 11.49 -5.64 -13.57
N LEU A 24 12.72 -5.53 -14.08
CA LEU A 24 13.44 -6.60 -14.77
C LEU A 24 14.27 -7.48 -13.82
N SER A 25 14.32 -7.16 -12.52
CA SER A 25 15.02 -7.98 -11.54
C SER A 25 14.39 -9.37 -11.44
N ALA A 26 15.19 -10.39 -11.17
CA ALA A 26 14.71 -11.76 -11.01
C ALA A 26 13.65 -11.86 -9.92
N TRP A 27 13.84 -11.10 -8.83
CA TRP A 27 12.90 -11.03 -7.72
C TRP A 27 11.50 -10.50 -8.12
N ASN A 28 11.41 -9.47 -8.98
CA ASN A 28 10.13 -8.96 -9.44
C ASN A 28 9.56 -9.77 -10.61
N SER A 29 10.39 -10.16 -11.58
CA SER A 29 9.93 -10.85 -12.80
C SER A 29 9.38 -12.26 -12.54
N SER A 30 9.82 -12.91 -11.45
CA SER A 30 9.31 -14.21 -11.02
C SER A 30 7.95 -14.17 -10.35
N ARG A 31 7.49 -12.98 -9.92
CA ARG A 31 6.18 -12.83 -9.29
C ARG A 31 5.04 -13.08 -10.26
N ILE A 32 3.99 -13.75 -9.79
CA ILE A 32 2.75 -13.96 -10.55
C ILE A 32 2.17 -12.62 -10.98
N SER A 33 2.18 -11.61 -10.11
CA SER A 33 1.64 -10.28 -10.42
C SER A 33 2.33 -9.58 -11.58
N SER A 34 3.63 -9.76 -11.77
CA SER A 34 4.37 -9.15 -12.87
C SER A 34 3.96 -9.69 -14.25
N ARG A 35 3.45 -10.91 -14.30
CA ARG A 35 2.99 -11.61 -15.51
C ARG A 35 1.47 -11.60 -15.65
N THR A 36 0.74 -11.04 -14.70
CA THR A 36 -0.73 -10.99 -14.71
C THR A 36 -1.23 -9.63 -15.18
N VAL A 37 -2.24 -9.66 -16.04
CA VAL A 37 -2.93 -8.49 -16.58
C VAL A 37 -4.39 -8.52 -16.13
N LEU A 38 -4.88 -7.42 -15.58
CA LEU A 38 -6.30 -7.20 -15.34
C LEU A 38 -6.93 -6.54 -16.55
N PHE A 39 -7.95 -7.18 -17.10
CA PHE A 39 -8.84 -6.60 -18.10
C PHE A 39 -10.19 -6.31 -17.47
N THR A 40 -10.74 -5.13 -17.72
CA THR A 40 -12.08 -4.76 -17.27
C THR A 40 -12.97 -4.35 -18.43
N ASN A 41 -14.28 -4.38 -18.21
CA ASN A 41 -15.26 -4.14 -19.25
C ASN A 41 -15.18 -5.17 -20.40
N VAL A 42 -14.99 -6.43 -20.02
CA VAL A 42 -14.92 -7.57 -20.93
C VAL A 42 -16.36 -7.98 -21.26
N PRO A 43 -16.75 -8.10 -22.54
CA PRO A 43 -18.07 -8.60 -22.91
C PRO A 43 -18.29 -10.04 -22.46
N ASP A 44 -19.52 -10.39 -22.11
CA ASP A 44 -19.88 -11.72 -21.56
C ASP A 44 -19.49 -12.87 -22.49
N GLU A 45 -19.55 -12.63 -23.82
CA GLU A 45 -19.15 -13.62 -24.82
C GLU A 45 -17.68 -14.05 -24.74
N TYR A 46 -16.79 -13.21 -24.17
CA TYR A 46 -15.36 -13.51 -24.01
C TYR A 46 -15.03 -14.08 -22.63
N LEU A 47 -15.95 -14.12 -21.68
CA LEU A 47 -15.74 -14.61 -20.32
C LEU A 47 -15.73 -16.15 -20.26
N THR A 48 -14.97 -16.79 -21.13
CA THR A 48 -14.74 -18.24 -21.14
C THR A 48 -13.25 -18.55 -21.27
N HIS A 49 -12.77 -19.54 -20.53
CA HIS A 49 -11.37 -19.96 -20.58
C HIS A 49 -10.90 -20.24 -22.02
N GLN A 50 -11.70 -20.98 -22.81
CA GLN A 50 -11.34 -21.36 -24.19
C GLN A 50 -11.18 -20.15 -25.10
N ARG A 51 -12.06 -19.14 -25.03
CA ARG A 51 -11.96 -17.95 -25.88
C ARG A 51 -10.76 -17.11 -25.52
N LEU A 52 -10.49 -16.91 -24.23
CA LEU A 52 -9.35 -16.13 -23.77
C LEU A 52 -8.02 -16.79 -24.14
N HIS A 53 -7.90 -18.12 -24.01
CA HIS A 53 -6.72 -18.86 -24.48
C HIS A 53 -6.51 -18.78 -26.01
N ARG A 54 -7.59 -18.73 -26.81
CA ARG A 54 -7.48 -18.55 -28.27
C ARG A 54 -7.12 -17.13 -28.68
N MET A 55 -7.55 -16.13 -27.87
CA MET A 55 -7.34 -14.71 -28.15
C MET A 55 -5.91 -14.26 -27.85
N PHE A 56 -5.33 -14.80 -26.78
CA PHE A 56 -4.00 -14.43 -26.33
C PHE A 56 -3.06 -15.63 -26.43
N SER A 57 -1.87 -15.42 -26.97
CA SER A 57 -0.79 -16.40 -26.95
C SER A 57 -0.04 -16.38 -25.62
N GLY A 58 0.41 -17.55 -25.16
CA GLY A 58 1.21 -17.68 -23.94
C GLY A 58 0.40 -17.41 -22.66
N VAL A 59 -0.87 -17.78 -22.64
CA VAL A 59 -1.70 -17.72 -21.42
C VAL A 59 -1.40 -18.92 -20.55
N SER A 60 -0.94 -18.67 -19.31
CA SER A 60 -0.69 -19.69 -18.29
C SER A 60 -1.94 -19.97 -17.49
N GLN A 61 -2.61 -18.95 -16.97
CA GLN A 61 -3.79 -19.09 -16.13
C GLN A 61 -4.79 -17.94 -16.32
N VAL A 62 -6.09 -18.25 -16.15
CA VAL A 62 -7.18 -17.28 -16.25
C VAL A 62 -8.02 -17.35 -14.97
N TRP A 63 -8.27 -16.21 -14.33
CA TRP A 63 -9.20 -16.06 -13.22
C TRP A 63 -10.40 -15.23 -13.66
N LEU A 64 -11.55 -15.90 -13.81
CA LEU A 64 -12.82 -15.22 -14.03
C LEU A 64 -13.35 -14.71 -12.70
N THR A 65 -13.78 -13.47 -12.65
CA THR A 65 -14.36 -12.88 -11.45
C THR A 65 -15.87 -13.09 -11.42
N SER A 66 -16.40 -13.60 -10.30
CA SER A 66 -17.84 -13.78 -10.08
C SER A 66 -18.41 -12.68 -9.17
N ASP A 67 -19.72 -12.56 -9.08
CA ASP A 67 -20.39 -11.60 -8.16
C ASP A 67 -20.34 -12.14 -6.73
N PHE A 68 -19.37 -11.69 -5.96
CA PHE A 68 -19.02 -12.14 -4.61
C PHE A 68 -19.68 -11.32 -3.49
N ALA A 69 -20.56 -10.36 -3.79
CA ALA A 69 -21.08 -9.43 -2.79
C ALA A 69 -21.77 -10.13 -1.61
N HIS A 70 -22.57 -11.15 -1.90
CA HIS A 70 -23.26 -11.94 -0.88
C HIS A 70 -22.27 -12.78 -0.05
N LEU A 71 -21.33 -13.45 -0.69
CA LEU A 71 -20.31 -14.25 -0.01
C LEU A 71 -19.40 -13.37 0.86
N GLU A 72 -19.04 -12.17 0.39
CA GLU A 72 -18.26 -11.22 1.19
C GLU A 72 -19.00 -10.82 2.48
N GLU A 73 -20.30 -10.57 2.39
CA GLU A 73 -21.13 -10.23 3.56
C GLU A 73 -21.21 -11.41 4.54
N GLN A 74 -21.41 -12.63 4.05
CA GLN A 74 -21.41 -13.84 4.87
C GLN A 74 -20.08 -14.07 5.58
N VAL A 75 -18.94 -13.96 4.86
CA VAL A 75 -17.59 -14.10 5.45
C VAL A 75 -17.31 -13.01 6.48
N ASP A 76 -17.72 -11.77 6.19
CA ASP A 76 -17.60 -10.66 7.13
C ASP A 76 -18.42 -10.91 8.42
N ASP A 77 -19.61 -11.50 8.31
CA ASP A 77 -20.44 -11.83 9.47
C ASP A 77 -19.85 -12.97 10.31
N VAL A 78 -19.33 -14.02 9.65
CA VAL A 78 -18.56 -15.07 10.32
C VAL A 78 -17.38 -14.48 11.10
N ASN A 79 -16.58 -13.63 10.48
CA ASN A 79 -15.41 -13.00 11.13
C ASN A 79 -15.83 -12.11 12.30
N LYS A 80 -16.86 -11.29 12.14
CA LYS A 80 -17.39 -10.43 13.22
C LYS A 80 -17.92 -11.25 14.38
N THR A 81 -18.61 -12.36 14.10
CA THR A 81 -19.16 -13.26 15.12
C THR A 81 -18.05 -13.97 15.87
N ALA A 82 -17.02 -14.48 15.17
CA ALA A 82 -15.85 -15.10 15.79
C ALA A 82 -15.10 -14.11 16.72
N LEU A 83 -14.90 -12.87 16.28
CA LEU A 83 -14.27 -11.82 17.10
C LEU A 83 -15.10 -11.45 18.33
N LYS A 84 -16.44 -11.46 18.22
CA LYS A 84 -17.33 -11.25 19.37
C LYS A 84 -17.27 -12.44 20.34
N LEU A 85 -17.26 -13.67 19.82
CA LEU A 85 -17.09 -14.89 20.63
C LEU A 85 -15.76 -14.83 21.39
N GLU A 86 -14.64 -14.62 20.69
CA GLU A 86 -13.32 -14.46 21.30
C GLU A 86 -13.30 -13.39 22.40
N GLY A 87 -13.91 -12.23 22.14
CA GLY A 87 -14.03 -11.15 23.11
C GLY A 87 -14.93 -11.48 24.30
N GLY A 88 -15.98 -12.28 24.10
CA GLY A 88 -16.86 -12.79 25.13
C GLY A 88 -16.14 -13.78 26.05
N GLU A 89 -15.52 -14.80 25.46
CA GLU A 89 -14.72 -15.83 26.19
C GLU A 89 -13.63 -15.17 27.01
N MET A 90 -12.85 -14.26 26.41
CA MET A 90 -11.79 -13.55 27.14
C MET A 90 -12.32 -12.73 28.33
N LYS A 91 -13.48 -12.09 28.21
CA LYS A 91 -14.12 -11.40 29.34
C LYS A 91 -14.55 -12.36 30.45
N LEU A 92 -15.06 -13.55 30.08
CA LEU A 92 -15.43 -14.60 31.01
C LEU A 92 -14.21 -15.10 31.81
N ILE A 93 -13.14 -15.48 31.10
CA ILE A 93 -11.88 -15.93 31.69
C ILE A 93 -11.29 -14.86 32.63
N GLN A 94 -11.25 -13.61 32.19
CA GLN A 94 -10.75 -12.50 33.01
C GLN A 94 -11.58 -12.27 34.28
N LYS A 95 -12.91 -12.43 34.22
CA LYS A 95 -13.80 -12.37 35.37
C LYS A 95 -13.57 -13.54 36.33
N ALA A 96 -13.42 -14.76 35.81
CA ALA A 96 -13.12 -15.95 36.62
C ALA A 96 -11.82 -15.78 37.39
N VAL A 97 -10.72 -15.37 36.72
CA VAL A 97 -9.43 -15.10 37.36
C VAL A 97 -9.53 -14.05 38.45
N LYS A 98 -10.22 -12.93 38.18
CA LYS A 98 -10.41 -11.86 39.19
C LYS A 98 -11.23 -12.33 40.40
N ALA A 99 -12.29 -13.11 40.17
CA ALA A 99 -13.12 -13.68 41.23
C ALA A 99 -12.31 -14.67 42.11
N ALA A 100 -11.55 -15.57 41.52
CA ALA A 100 -10.67 -16.51 42.22
C ALA A 100 -9.58 -15.79 43.05
N VAL A 101 -8.96 -14.75 42.49
CA VAL A 101 -7.97 -13.96 43.24
C VAL A 101 -8.60 -13.21 44.42
N LYS A 102 -9.83 -12.71 44.25
CA LYS A 102 -10.57 -12.04 45.33
C LYS A 102 -10.93 -13.02 46.45
N SER A 103 -11.40 -14.24 46.14
CA SER A 103 -11.73 -15.24 47.12
C SER A 103 -10.48 -15.74 47.88
N ARG A 104 -9.35 -15.94 47.19
CA ARG A 104 -8.08 -16.32 47.83
C ARG A 104 -7.54 -15.27 48.81
N LYS A 105 -7.68 -14.00 48.49
CA LYS A 105 -7.30 -12.92 49.41
C LYS A 105 -8.14 -12.84 50.67
N GLY A 106 -9.37 -13.37 50.61
CA GLY A 106 -10.27 -13.44 51.79
C GLY A 106 -10.02 -14.66 52.68
N SER A 107 -9.38 -15.74 52.16
CA SER A 107 -9.20 -17.00 52.91
C SER A 107 -7.77 -17.30 53.38
N GLY A 108 -6.77 -16.42 53.16
CA GLY A 108 -5.42 -16.54 53.68
C GLY A 108 -4.64 -17.79 53.26
N ALA A 109 -5.07 -18.53 52.27
CA ALA A 109 -4.47 -19.76 51.82
C ALA A 109 -3.37 -19.53 50.76
N ASP A 110 -2.12 -19.69 51.15
CA ASP A 110 -0.97 -19.83 50.25
C ASP A 110 -1.10 -21.17 49.50
N GLY A 111 -1.51 -21.12 48.25
CA GLY A 111 -1.80 -22.34 47.50
C GLY A 111 -0.70 -22.68 46.49
N GLN A 112 -0.18 -23.90 46.64
CA GLN A 112 0.69 -24.59 45.69
C GLN A 112 0.21 -24.45 44.25
N THR A 113 1.14 -24.16 43.34
CA THR A 113 0.96 -24.15 41.88
C THR A 113 0.80 -25.59 41.38
N THR A 114 -0.39 -26.14 41.50
CA THR A 114 -0.80 -27.34 40.77
C THR A 114 -1.00 -26.97 39.29
N GLN A 115 -0.61 -27.83 38.38
CA GLN A 115 -0.87 -27.70 36.96
C GLN A 115 -2.37 -27.42 36.73
N PRO A 116 -2.76 -26.44 35.91
CA PRO A 116 -4.16 -26.13 35.68
C PRO A 116 -4.87 -27.34 35.05
N LYS A 117 -5.97 -27.78 35.67
CA LYS A 117 -6.89 -28.78 35.10
C LYS A 117 -8.05 -28.08 34.45
N PRO A 118 -8.64 -28.64 33.37
CA PRO A 118 -9.84 -28.08 32.75
C PRO A 118 -10.94 -27.90 33.82
N THR A 119 -11.30 -26.64 34.10
CA THR A 119 -12.25 -26.22 35.12
C THR A 119 -13.38 -25.42 34.54
N SER A 120 -14.62 -25.68 34.97
CA SER A 120 -15.77 -24.94 34.48
C SER A 120 -15.84 -23.51 35.04
N TRP A 121 -16.20 -22.56 34.25
CA TRP A 121 -16.37 -21.13 34.65
C TRP A 121 -17.42 -20.95 35.76
N ASN A 122 -18.40 -21.86 35.88
CA ASN A 122 -19.51 -21.83 36.88
C ASN A 122 -18.99 -21.78 38.31
N GLU A 123 -17.79 -22.32 38.56
CA GLU A 123 -17.19 -22.32 39.89
C GLU A 123 -16.77 -20.90 40.35
N PHE A 124 -16.56 -19.98 39.40
CA PHE A 124 -16.03 -18.65 39.67
C PHE A 124 -16.94 -17.50 39.31
N VAL A 125 -17.86 -17.70 38.36
CA VAL A 125 -18.71 -16.64 37.79
C VAL A 125 -20.17 -17.07 37.82
N ALA A 126 -21.04 -16.26 38.40
CA ALA A 126 -22.46 -16.53 38.37
C ALA A 126 -23.02 -16.38 36.93
N SER A 127 -24.04 -17.20 36.58
CA SER A 127 -24.63 -17.20 35.22
C SER A 127 -25.15 -15.81 34.80
N LYS A 128 -25.64 -14.99 35.72
CA LYS A 128 -26.09 -13.61 35.47
C LYS A 128 -24.99 -12.65 35.04
N ASP A 129 -23.74 -12.98 35.34
CA ASP A 129 -22.56 -12.16 35.08
C ASP A 129 -21.84 -12.56 33.79
N ARG A 130 -22.37 -13.54 33.04
CA ARG A 130 -21.83 -13.92 31.71
C ARG A 130 -21.86 -12.72 30.74
N PRO A 131 -20.92 -12.62 29.82
CA PRO A 131 -20.86 -11.57 28.81
C PRO A 131 -22.09 -11.59 27.90
N THR A 132 -22.75 -10.46 27.79
CA THR A 132 -23.95 -10.30 26.95
C THR A 132 -23.77 -9.13 25.98
N HIS A 133 -24.44 -9.20 24.83
CA HIS A 133 -24.54 -8.09 23.89
C HIS A 133 -25.94 -7.93 23.33
N ARG A 134 -26.22 -6.80 22.68
CA ARG A 134 -27.50 -6.56 21.97
C ARG A 134 -27.31 -6.90 20.50
N LEU A 135 -28.32 -7.55 19.90
CA LEU A 135 -28.28 -7.93 18.47
C LEU A 135 -28.24 -6.72 17.52
N LYS A 136 -28.89 -5.60 17.91
CA LYS A 136 -28.82 -4.32 17.18
C LYS A 136 -28.19 -3.23 18.05
N LEU A 137 -27.52 -2.29 17.40
CA LEU A 137 -26.81 -1.20 18.06
C LEU A 137 -27.80 -0.29 18.80
N LEU A 138 -27.99 -0.33 20.07
CA LEU A 138 -28.91 0.42 20.95
C LEU A 138 -30.28 -0.22 21.14
N ILE A 139 -30.89 -0.89 20.15
CA ILE A 139 -32.26 -1.42 20.23
C ILE A 139 -32.21 -2.89 19.80
N GLY A 140 -32.33 -3.83 20.72
CA GLY A 140 -32.36 -5.25 20.39
C GLY A 140 -32.41 -6.15 21.63
N LYS A 141 -32.81 -7.41 21.43
CA LYS A 141 -32.80 -8.44 22.47
C LYS A 141 -31.37 -8.63 23.00
N LYS A 142 -31.22 -8.63 24.29
CA LYS A 142 -29.97 -8.94 24.97
C LYS A 142 -29.79 -10.46 24.95
N VAL A 143 -28.64 -10.92 24.40
CA VAL A 143 -28.31 -12.33 24.28
C VAL A 143 -26.97 -12.62 24.95
N ASP A 144 -26.75 -13.86 25.37
CA ASP A 144 -25.43 -14.34 25.79
C ASP A 144 -24.48 -14.29 24.60
N THR A 145 -23.31 -13.69 24.78
CA THR A 145 -22.37 -13.47 23.67
C THR A 145 -21.72 -14.77 23.22
N ILE A 146 -21.48 -15.68 24.16
CA ILE A 146 -20.73 -16.91 23.93
C ILE A 146 -21.64 -17.93 23.25
N ASP A 147 -22.79 -18.22 23.84
CA ASP A 147 -23.73 -19.20 23.31
C ASP A 147 -24.26 -18.76 21.94
N TYR A 148 -24.69 -17.51 21.82
CA TYR A 148 -25.07 -16.93 20.51
C TYR A 148 -23.94 -17.03 19.48
N GLY A 149 -22.69 -16.73 19.87
CA GLY A 149 -21.55 -16.80 18.95
C GLY A 149 -21.30 -18.23 18.46
N LYS A 150 -21.35 -19.24 19.36
CA LYS A 150 -21.17 -20.64 19.01
C LYS A 150 -22.28 -21.15 18.07
N ASP A 151 -23.55 -20.85 18.41
CA ASP A 151 -24.70 -21.28 17.62
C ASP A 151 -24.76 -20.60 16.25
N HIS A 152 -24.55 -19.28 16.19
CA HIS A 152 -24.58 -18.52 14.94
C HIS A 152 -23.44 -18.92 13.98
N LEU A 153 -22.24 -19.19 14.49
CA LEU A 153 -21.14 -19.74 13.67
C LEU A 153 -21.47 -21.12 13.13
N ARG A 154 -22.13 -21.97 13.92
CA ARG A 154 -22.56 -23.30 13.50
C ARG A 154 -23.55 -23.25 12.33
N GLU A 155 -24.42 -22.23 12.28
CA GLU A 155 -25.38 -22.01 11.19
C GLU A 155 -24.70 -21.41 9.96
N LEU A 156 -23.88 -20.38 10.12
CA LEU A 156 -23.31 -19.63 9.00
C LEU A 156 -22.20 -20.39 8.24
N LEU A 157 -21.37 -21.15 8.95
CA LEU A 157 -20.19 -21.77 8.31
C LEU A 157 -20.54 -22.75 7.19
N PRO A 158 -21.53 -23.63 7.31
CA PRO A 158 -21.94 -24.50 6.22
C PRO A 158 -22.44 -23.71 4.99
N GLU A 159 -23.17 -22.60 5.22
CA GLU A 159 -23.65 -21.74 4.13
C GLU A 159 -22.51 -21.06 3.39
N VAL A 160 -21.52 -20.51 4.14
CA VAL A 160 -20.32 -19.93 3.56
C VAL A 160 -19.56 -20.95 2.73
N GLN A 161 -19.34 -22.15 3.26
CA GLN A 161 -18.65 -23.22 2.56
C GLN A 161 -19.40 -23.69 1.30
N ALA A 162 -20.72 -23.73 1.34
CA ALA A 162 -21.54 -24.04 0.16
C ALA A 162 -21.43 -22.94 -0.90
N SER A 163 -21.49 -21.67 -0.48
CA SER A 163 -21.32 -20.52 -1.35
C SER A 163 -19.91 -20.48 -1.96
N GLN A 164 -18.85 -20.72 -1.19
CA GLN A 164 -17.49 -20.84 -1.69
C GLN A 164 -17.34 -21.93 -2.76
N ARG A 165 -17.95 -23.12 -2.54
CA ARG A 165 -17.94 -24.22 -3.53
C ARG A 165 -18.69 -23.82 -4.82
N SER A 166 -19.80 -23.08 -4.70
CA SER A 166 -20.55 -22.58 -5.87
C SER A 166 -19.71 -21.65 -6.72
N HIS A 167 -18.97 -20.71 -6.09
CA HIS A 167 -18.04 -19.82 -6.77
C HIS A 167 -16.87 -20.57 -7.45
N ILE A 168 -16.27 -21.53 -6.75
CA ILE A 168 -15.18 -22.36 -7.31
C ILE A 168 -15.69 -23.20 -8.49
N ALA A 169 -16.91 -23.70 -8.43
CA ALA A 169 -17.54 -24.46 -9.50
C ALA A 169 -18.00 -23.60 -10.69
N GLY A 170 -17.83 -22.26 -10.63
CA GLY A 170 -18.22 -21.35 -11.71
C GLY A 170 -19.73 -21.22 -11.95
N LYS A 171 -20.56 -21.52 -10.94
CA LYS A 171 -22.03 -21.46 -11.04
C LYS A 171 -22.59 -20.04 -10.84
N GLU A 172 -21.77 -19.15 -10.31
CA GLU A 172 -22.17 -17.77 -10.00
C GLU A 172 -22.06 -16.86 -11.22
N LYS A 173 -22.84 -15.77 -11.20
CA LYS A 173 -22.81 -14.75 -12.25
C LYS A 173 -21.41 -14.14 -12.35
N LEU A 174 -20.85 -14.12 -13.57
CA LEU A 174 -19.55 -13.52 -13.83
C LEU A 174 -19.65 -11.99 -13.88
N LEU A 175 -18.58 -11.33 -13.46
CA LEU A 175 -18.35 -9.90 -13.62
C LEU A 175 -17.55 -9.64 -14.90
N ASN A 176 -17.69 -8.45 -15.47
CA ASN A 176 -17.01 -8.03 -16.68
C ASN A 176 -15.51 -7.71 -16.45
N ALA A 177 -14.83 -8.50 -15.63
CA ALA A 177 -13.41 -8.36 -15.32
C ALA A 177 -12.74 -9.73 -15.26
N VAL A 178 -11.52 -9.82 -15.78
CA VAL A 178 -10.74 -11.04 -15.81
C VAL A 178 -9.26 -10.76 -15.55
N PHE A 179 -8.63 -11.63 -14.76
CA PHE A 179 -7.18 -11.65 -14.60
C PHE A 179 -6.61 -12.75 -15.48
N ILE A 180 -5.59 -12.42 -16.26
CA ILE A 180 -4.93 -13.36 -17.16
C ILE A 180 -3.43 -13.35 -16.84
N GLU A 181 -2.91 -14.49 -16.40
CA GLU A 181 -1.48 -14.71 -16.25
C GLU A 181 -0.90 -15.22 -17.57
N PHE A 182 0.24 -14.67 -17.93
CA PHE A 182 1.01 -15.08 -19.11
C PHE A 182 2.28 -15.83 -18.67
N GLU A 183 2.80 -16.66 -19.55
CA GLU A 183 4.05 -17.39 -19.32
C GLU A 183 5.24 -16.45 -19.10
N THR A 184 5.26 -15.31 -19.83
CA THR A 184 6.33 -14.31 -19.73
C THR A 184 5.79 -12.93 -19.44
N MET A 185 6.64 -12.11 -18.81
CA MET A 185 6.32 -10.69 -18.57
C MET A 185 6.20 -9.92 -19.89
N ALA A 186 6.94 -10.32 -20.94
CA ALA A 186 6.85 -9.73 -22.27
C ALA A 186 5.47 -9.95 -22.89
N ALA A 187 4.91 -11.17 -22.82
CA ALA A 187 3.57 -11.47 -23.28
C ALA A 187 2.51 -10.66 -22.53
N ALA A 188 2.63 -10.52 -21.21
CA ALA A 188 1.74 -9.71 -20.40
C ALA A 188 1.78 -8.22 -20.80
N GLN A 189 2.97 -7.65 -20.97
CA GLN A 189 3.14 -6.25 -21.40
C GLN A 189 2.58 -6.03 -22.81
N THR A 190 2.82 -6.94 -23.73
CA THR A 190 2.28 -6.91 -25.10
C THR A 190 0.75 -6.95 -25.07
N ALA A 191 0.16 -7.90 -24.37
CA ALA A 191 -1.29 -8.03 -24.20
C ALA A 191 -1.92 -6.76 -23.60
N SER A 192 -1.22 -6.10 -22.67
CA SER A 192 -1.69 -4.84 -22.09
C SER A 192 -1.61 -3.64 -23.05
N ALA A 193 -0.76 -3.70 -24.08
CA ALA A 193 -0.49 -2.60 -25.00
C ALA A 193 -1.31 -2.66 -26.28
N ILE A 194 -1.70 -3.86 -26.72
CA ILE A 194 -2.42 -4.08 -28.00
C ILE A 194 -3.90 -3.70 -27.85
N THR A 195 -4.49 -3.14 -28.91
CA THR A 195 -5.95 -2.98 -29.02
C THR A 195 -6.60 -4.33 -29.29
N ILE A 196 -7.51 -4.75 -28.40
CA ILE A 196 -8.06 -6.11 -28.37
C ILE A 196 -9.40 -6.19 -29.10
N HIS A 197 -10.20 -5.11 -29.05
CA HIS A 197 -11.57 -5.11 -29.55
C HIS A 197 -11.84 -3.88 -30.43
N ASP A 198 -12.67 -4.03 -31.45
CA ASP A 198 -13.09 -2.98 -32.38
C ASP A 198 -14.04 -1.97 -31.76
N LYS A 199 -14.87 -2.39 -30.78
CA LYS A 199 -15.79 -1.50 -30.09
C LYS A 199 -15.06 -0.64 -29.05
N PRO A 200 -15.27 0.69 -29.05
CA PRO A 200 -14.70 1.55 -28.02
C PRO A 200 -15.24 1.18 -26.64
N ALA A 201 -14.45 1.43 -25.62
CA ALA A 201 -14.77 1.17 -24.21
C ALA A 201 -14.90 -0.33 -23.82
N THR A 202 -14.49 -1.28 -24.67
CA THR A 202 -14.32 -2.69 -24.33
C THR A 202 -12.86 -3.02 -24.03
N PHE A 203 -12.60 -3.92 -23.08
CA PHE A 203 -11.24 -4.22 -22.60
C PHE A 203 -10.44 -2.96 -22.22
N VAL A 204 -11.07 -2.03 -21.49
CA VAL A 204 -10.58 -0.63 -21.33
C VAL A 204 -9.46 -0.49 -20.32
N ALA A 205 -9.57 -1.10 -19.16
CA ALA A 205 -8.55 -1.00 -18.14
C ALA A 205 -7.63 -2.21 -18.23
N ARG A 206 -6.40 -1.98 -18.68
CA ARG A 206 -5.36 -2.98 -18.82
C ARG A 206 -4.22 -2.60 -17.91
N GLN A 207 -4.16 -3.24 -16.76
CA GLN A 207 -3.14 -2.95 -15.77
C GLN A 207 -2.31 -4.20 -15.54
N THR A 208 -0.99 -4.06 -15.58
CA THR A 208 -0.03 -5.12 -15.29
C THR A 208 0.58 -4.94 -13.92
N GLY A 209 0.96 -6.05 -13.30
CA GLY A 209 1.69 -6.01 -12.05
C GLY A 209 0.86 -5.58 -10.84
N ILE A 210 -0.44 -5.82 -10.84
CA ILE A 210 -1.32 -5.54 -9.70
C ILE A 210 -1.12 -6.63 -8.66
N LEU A 211 -0.82 -6.24 -7.42
CA LEU A 211 -0.80 -7.19 -6.30
C LEU A 211 -2.23 -7.58 -5.91
N PRO A 212 -2.53 -8.86 -5.64
CA PRO A 212 -3.87 -9.30 -5.23
C PRO A 212 -4.43 -8.52 -4.05
N GLY A 213 -3.58 -8.19 -3.06
CA GLY A 213 -3.98 -7.40 -1.88
C GLY A 213 -4.28 -5.92 -2.15
N GLU A 214 -3.92 -5.40 -3.33
CA GLU A 214 -4.20 -4.01 -3.73
C GLU A 214 -5.53 -3.85 -4.48
N ILE A 215 -6.22 -4.94 -4.81
CA ILE A 215 -7.45 -4.91 -5.61
C ILE A 215 -8.62 -4.41 -4.77
N ILE A 216 -9.31 -3.40 -5.25
CA ILE A 216 -10.58 -2.92 -4.68
C ILE A 216 -11.72 -3.67 -5.39
N TRP A 217 -11.97 -4.88 -4.94
CA TRP A 217 -12.89 -5.83 -5.56
C TRP A 217 -14.28 -5.25 -5.84
N LYS A 218 -14.84 -4.47 -4.92
CA LYS A 218 -16.16 -3.81 -5.07
C LYS A 218 -16.23 -2.91 -6.30
N ASN A 219 -15.12 -2.34 -6.72
CA ASN A 219 -15.05 -1.43 -7.86
C ASN A 219 -14.90 -2.16 -9.21
N LEU A 220 -14.60 -3.46 -9.22
CA LEU A 220 -14.57 -4.27 -10.46
C LEU A 220 -15.95 -4.42 -11.09
N LYS A 221 -17.01 -4.41 -10.27
CA LYS A 221 -18.41 -4.48 -10.73
C LYS A 221 -18.85 -3.25 -11.53
N MET A 222 -18.12 -2.14 -11.44
CA MET A 222 -18.52 -0.88 -12.06
C MET A 222 -18.18 -0.85 -13.56
N ASN A 223 -19.18 -0.48 -14.37
CA ASN A 223 -18.99 -0.19 -15.79
C ASN A 223 -18.12 1.07 -15.99
N SER A 224 -17.39 1.16 -17.10
CA SER A 224 -16.49 2.27 -17.44
C SER A 224 -17.17 3.64 -17.41
N TRP A 225 -18.43 3.74 -17.87
CA TRP A 225 -19.20 4.97 -17.83
C TRP A 225 -19.46 5.45 -16.40
N ASN A 226 -19.98 4.56 -15.56
CA ASN A 226 -20.25 4.86 -14.15
C ASN A 226 -18.98 5.25 -13.40
N ARG A 227 -17.84 4.60 -13.72
CA ARG A 227 -16.53 4.94 -13.16
C ARG A 227 -16.08 6.33 -13.59
N SER A 228 -16.23 6.68 -14.87
CA SER A 228 -15.87 8.00 -15.39
C SER A 228 -16.74 9.11 -14.81
N LEU A 229 -18.05 8.87 -14.71
CA LEU A 229 -19.00 9.81 -14.08
C LEU A 229 -18.68 10.02 -12.60
N ARG A 230 -18.47 8.94 -11.84
CA ARG A 230 -18.10 9.03 -10.42
C ARG A 230 -16.77 9.76 -10.22
N ARG A 231 -15.78 9.49 -11.08
CA ARG A 231 -14.49 10.20 -11.05
C ARG A 231 -14.69 11.70 -11.32
N GLY A 232 -15.51 12.08 -12.29
CA GLY A 232 -15.85 13.45 -12.57
C GLY A 232 -16.54 14.14 -11.38
N LEU A 233 -17.55 13.49 -10.79
CA LEU A 233 -18.25 14.02 -9.62
C LEU A 233 -17.32 14.12 -8.39
N ALA A 234 -16.47 13.14 -8.15
CA ALA A 234 -15.48 13.19 -7.07
C ALA A 234 -14.50 14.34 -7.28
N THR A 235 -14.03 14.57 -8.51
CA THR A 235 -13.13 15.68 -8.84
C THR A 235 -13.83 17.02 -8.64
N ALA A 236 -15.07 17.15 -9.09
CA ALA A 236 -15.87 18.38 -8.89
C ALA A 236 -16.12 18.65 -7.40
N PHE A 237 -16.43 17.60 -6.61
CA PHE A 237 -16.59 17.71 -5.17
C PHE A 237 -15.30 18.17 -4.47
N ILE A 238 -14.15 17.57 -4.80
CA ILE A 238 -12.86 18.00 -4.25
C ILE A 238 -12.55 19.46 -4.63
N PHE A 239 -12.82 19.85 -5.87
CA PHE A 239 -12.59 21.21 -6.31
C PHE A 239 -13.50 22.21 -5.57
N ALA A 240 -14.79 21.88 -5.42
CA ALA A 240 -15.72 22.68 -4.62
C ALA A 240 -15.27 22.77 -3.15
N MET A 241 -14.77 21.67 -2.57
CA MET A 241 -14.23 21.66 -1.23
C MET A 241 -12.98 22.55 -1.10
N ILE A 242 -12.09 22.55 -2.10
CA ILE A 242 -10.93 23.46 -2.12
C ILE A 242 -11.40 24.91 -2.09
N LEU A 243 -12.37 25.28 -2.92
CA LEU A 243 -12.91 26.65 -2.95
C LEU A 243 -13.59 27.01 -1.63
N PHE A 244 -14.47 26.13 -1.12
CA PHE A 244 -15.18 26.39 0.14
C PHE A 244 -14.21 26.58 1.31
N TRP A 245 -13.12 25.77 1.36
CA TRP A 245 -12.13 25.84 2.42
C TRP A 245 -11.35 27.16 2.45
N SER A 246 -11.32 27.91 1.36
CA SER A 246 -10.69 29.23 1.29
C SER A 246 -11.35 30.23 2.25
N PHE A 247 -12.65 30.10 2.54
CA PHE A 247 -13.35 30.99 3.46
C PHE A 247 -12.90 30.82 4.92
N PRO A 248 -12.90 29.61 5.53
CA PRO A 248 -12.34 29.42 6.86
C PRO A 248 -10.88 29.88 6.99
N VAL A 249 -10.04 29.56 5.99
CA VAL A 249 -8.62 29.96 5.99
C VAL A 249 -8.48 31.49 5.93
N ALA A 250 -9.28 32.17 5.13
CA ALA A 250 -9.28 33.63 5.05
C ALA A 250 -9.75 34.27 6.37
N VAL A 251 -10.83 33.75 6.98
CA VAL A 251 -11.33 34.23 8.28
C VAL A 251 -10.29 34.06 9.39
N VAL A 252 -9.66 32.90 9.43
CA VAL A 252 -8.58 32.63 10.40
C VAL A 252 -7.37 33.51 10.13
N GLY A 253 -7.04 33.78 8.87
CA GLY A 253 -5.96 34.68 8.48
C GLY A 253 -6.19 36.13 8.93
N ILE A 254 -7.45 36.57 9.00
CA ILE A 254 -7.82 37.89 9.50
C ILE A 254 -7.73 37.96 11.03
N ILE A 255 -8.10 36.88 11.74
CA ILE A 255 -8.23 36.85 13.20
C ILE A 255 -6.90 36.57 13.91
N SER A 256 -5.99 35.82 13.32
CA SER A 256 -4.71 35.48 13.95
C SER A 256 -3.57 35.32 12.95
N ASN A 257 -2.36 35.66 13.44
CA ASN A 257 -1.12 35.30 12.75
C ASN A 257 -1.16 33.80 12.42
N VAL A 258 -1.35 33.49 11.13
CA VAL A 258 -1.70 32.17 10.56
C VAL A 258 -0.73 31.03 10.90
N ASN A 259 0.41 31.35 11.52
CA ASN A 259 1.50 30.44 11.82
C ASN A 259 1.17 29.32 12.83
N TYR A 260 0.12 29.47 13.63
CA TYR A 260 -0.19 28.55 14.71
C TYR A 260 -1.21 27.46 14.35
N LEU A 261 -2.03 27.68 13.32
CA LEU A 261 -3.22 26.86 13.09
C LEU A 261 -3.00 25.61 12.25
N THR A 262 -2.12 25.64 11.26
CA THR A 262 -1.90 24.49 10.37
C THR A 262 -1.10 23.35 11.01
N GLY A 263 -0.30 23.66 12.05
CA GLY A 263 0.49 22.66 12.76
C GLY A 263 -0.19 22.02 13.99
N ASN A 264 -1.10 22.75 14.65
CA ASN A 264 -1.53 22.40 16.01
C ASN A 264 -3.04 22.13 16.20
N VAL A 265 -3.88 22.20 15.16
CA VAL A 265 -5.29 21.89 15.32
C VAL A 265 -5.55 20.42 14.95
N PRO A 266 -5.70 19.51 15.94
CA PRO A 266 -5.95 18.08 15.69
C PRO A 266 -7.22 17.85 14.86
N PHE A 267 -8.18 18.74 14.93
CA PHE A 267 -9.44 18.75 14.17
C PHE A 267 -9.22 18.81 12.64
N LEU A 268 -8.11 19.36 12.16
CA LEU A 268 -7.83 19.46 10.71
C LEU A 268 -7.15 18.22 10.12
N ARG A 269 -6.74 17.25 10.93
CA ARG A 269 -6.08 16.02 10.45
C ARG A 269 -7.00 15.13 9.60
N TRP A 270 -8.30 15.13 9.88
CA TRP A 270 -9.27 14.33 9.11
C TRP A 270 -9.34 14.71 7.63
N ILE A 271 -8.90 15.93 7.26
CA ILE A 271 -8.83 16.39 5.87
C ILE A 271 -7.83 15.58 5.05
N ASN A 272 -6.74 15.10 5.67
CA ASN A 272 -5.75 14.27 4.99
C ASN A 272 -6.33 12.91 4.59
N ASP A 273 -7.34 12.42 5.29
CA ASP A 273 -7.95 11.11 5.08
C ASP A 273 -9.13 11.16 4.10
N ILE A 274 -9.78 12.34 3.95
CA ILE A 274 -10.91 12.52 3.03
C ILE A 274 -10.54 12.18 1.58
N PRO A 275 -9.44 12.68 1.00
CA PRO A 275 -9.11 12.41 -0.39
C PRO A 275 -9.02 10.91 -0.68
N GLN A 276 -8.40 10.12 0.18
CA GLN A 276 -8.27 8.66 -0.01
C GLN A 276 -9.62 7.95 0.04
N ALA A 277 -10.45 8.25 1.05
CA ALA A 277 -11.78 7.67 1.16
C ALA A 277 -12.68 8.03 -0.04
N VAL A 278 -12.57 9.27 -0.52
CA VAL A 278 -13.31 9.74 -1.70
C VAL A 278 -12.82 9.01 -2.95
N VAL A 279 -11.50 8.87 -3.15
CA VAL A 279 -10.95 8.16 -4.31
C VAL A 279 -11.35 6.69 -4.29
N ALA A 280 -11.19 6.02 -3.16
CA ALA A 280 -11.48 4.59 -3.05
C ALA A 280 -12.97 4.28 -3.23
N LYS A 281 -13.85 5.05 -2.57
CA LYS A 281 -15.29 4.75 -2.54
C LYS A 281 -16.08 5.46 -3.64
N LEU A 282 -15.79 6.72 -3.93
CA LEU A 282 -16.57 7.55 -4.84
C LEU A 282 -16.01 7.57 -6.26
N ALA A 283 -14.69 7.69 -6.44
CA ALA A 283 -14.09 7.80 -7.78
C ALA A 283 -13.97 6.47 -8.52
N GLY A 284 -14.22 5.33 -7.84
CA GLY A 284 -14.24 4.02 -8.45
C GLY A 284 -12.86 3.52 -8.91
N ALA A 285 -11.79 3.88 -8.20
CA ALA A 285 -10.45 3.35 -8.44
C ALA A 285 -10.42 1.83 -8.25
N ILE A 286 -9.69 1.12 -9.12
CA ILE A 286 -9.63 -0.34 -9.10
C ILE A 286 -8.57 -0.85 -8.14
N THR A 287 -7.47 -0.13 -7.98
CA THR A 287 -6.34 -0.53 -7.14
C THR A 287 -5.99 0.53 -6.12
N LEU A 288 -5.41 0.12 -4.98
CA LEU A 288 -4.89 1.04 -3.97
C LEU A 288 -3.79 1.94 -4.53
N SER A 289 -2.95 1.43 -5.44
CA SER A 289 -1.93 2.21 -6.13
C SER A 289 -2.55 3.34 -6.98
N GLU A 290 -3.71 3.11 -7.63
CA GLU A 290 -4.47 4.16 -8.35
C GLU A 290 -5.05 5.20 -7.37
N VAL A 291 -5.54 4.75 -6.20
CA VAL A 291 -6.01 5.63 -5.12
C VAL A 291 -4.91 6.58 -4.68
N GLU A 292 -3.72 6.06 -4.39
CA GLU A 292 -2.56 6.87 -3.98
C GLU A 292 -2.20 7.93 -5.03
N GLN A 293 -2.17 7.56 -6.30
CA GLN A 293 -1.86 8.48 -7.38
C GLN A 293 -2.92 9.57 -7.58
N GLN A 294 -4.21 9.24 -7.47
CA GLN A 294 -5.29 10.22 -7.60
C GLN A 294 -5.31 11.16 -6.39
N THR A 295 -5.15 10.61 -5.18
CA THR A 295 -5.03 11.37 -3.94
C THR A 295 -3.87 12.36 -4.03
N GLN A 296 -2.70 11.92 -4.51
CA GLN A 296 -1.55 12.80 -4.71
C GLN A 296 -1.88 13.99 -5.60
N SER A 297 -2.61 13.79 -6.68
CA SER A 297 -2.96 14.88 -7.59
C SER A 297 -3.91 15.91 -6.97
N TRP A 298 -4.94 15.44 -6.27
CA TRP A 298 -5.94 16.31 -5.67
C TRP A 298 -5.42 17.03 -4.42
N TYR A 299 -4.67 16.28 -3.60
CA TYR A 299 -4.08 16.87 -2.40
C TYR A 299 -2.97 17.86 -2.73
N PHE A 300 -2.21 17.63 -3.80
CA PHE A 300 -1.24 18.60 -4.30
C PHE A 300 -1.94 19.90 -4.76
N ALA A 301 -3.02 19.80 -5.51
CA ALA A 301 -3.80 20.98 -5.88
C ALA A 301 -4.31 21.77 -4.67
N PHE A 302 -4.81 21.04 -3.65
CA PHE A 302 -5.20 21.64 -2.37
C PHE A 302 -4.02 22.35 -1.69
N GLN A 303 -2.87 21.70 -1.58
CA GLN A 303 -1.68 22.26 -0.93
C GLN A 303 -1.19 23.54 -1.63
N VAL A 304 -1.11 23.53 -2.97
CA VAL A 304 -0.66 24.70 -3.72
C VAL A 304 -1.66 25.85 -3.60
N ILE A 305 -2.94 25.59 -3.72
CA ILE A 305 -3.96 26.64 -3.65
C ILE A 305 -4.11 27.17 -2.22
N GLN A 306 -4.35 26.30 -1.25
CA GLN A 306 -4.69 26.70 0.11
C GLN A 306 -3.47 27.08 0.95
N VAL A 307 -2.43 26.22 0.95
CA VAL A 307 -1.27 26.41 1.83
C VAL A 307 -0.25 27.38 1.23
N PHE A 308 -0.17 27.48 -0.10
CA PHE A 308 0.75 28.41 -0.74
C PHE A 308 0.04 29.69 -1.20
N LEU A 309 -0.84 29.62 -2.23
CA LEU A 309 -1.37 30.84 -2.85
C LEU A 309 -2.28 31.65 -1.91
N ILE A 310 -3.25 31.01 -1.24
CA ILE A 310 -4.16 31.73 -0.34
C ILE A 310 -3.42 32.33 0.86
N THR A 311 -2.45 31.60 1.44
CA THR A 311 -1.61 32.14 2.52
C THR A 311 -0.78 33.32 2.05
N THR A 312 -0.28 33.33 0.81
CA THR A 312 0.45 34.45 0.22
C THR A 312 -0.44 35.69 0.09
N PHE A 313 -1.73 35.51 -0.18
CA PHE A 313 -2.69 36.60 -0.36
C PHE A 313 -3.48 36.98 0.91
N THR A 314 -3.12 36.44 2.08
CA THR A 314 -3.95 36.45 3.31
C THR A 314 -4.47 37.83 3.72
N SER A 315 -3.73 38.90 3.49
CA SER A 315 -4.18 40.27 3.82
C SER A 315 -5.33 40.81 2.93
N GLY A 316 -5.69 40.08 1.86
CA GLY A 316 -6.76 40.48 0.94
C GLY A 316 -7.36 39.29 0.18
N ALA A 317 -7.29 38.05 0.71
CA ALA A 317 -7.58 36.84 -0.03
C ALA A 317 -8.97 36.79 -0.71
N THR A 318 -10.00 37.29 -0.06
CA THR A 318 -11.36 37.38 -0.65
C THR A 318 -11.46 38.38 -1.78
N ALA A 319 -10.87 39.57 -1.62
CA ALA A 319 -10.83 40.59 -2.65
C ALA A 319 -9.96 40.15 -3.84
N VAL A 320 -8.84 39.53 -3.59
CA VAL A 320 -7.94 38.97 -4.63
C VAL A 320 -8.63 37.83 -5.39
N ALA A 321 -9.29 36.90 -4.69
CA ALA A 321 -10.02 35.80 -5.34
C ALA A 321 -11.15 36.31 -6.24
N SER A 322 -11.97 37.28 -5.77
CA SER A 322 -13.02 37.88 -6.56
C SER A 322 -12.47 38.64 -7.78
N GLN A 323 -11.35 39.34 -7.63
CA GLN A 323 -10.67 40.06 -8.71
C GLN A 323 -10.09 39.09 -9.77
N ILE A 324 -9.52 37.96 -9.38
CA ILE A 324 -9.03 36.95 -10.33
C ILE A 324 -10.19 36.27 -11.07
N VAL A 325 -11.31 36.02 -10.39
CA VAL A 325 -12.48 35.43 -11.04
C VAL A 325 -13.13 36.39 -12.02
N SER A 326 -13.23 37.66 -11.67
CA SER A 326 -13.80 38.68 -12.57
C SER A 326 -12.86 39.08 -13.72
N ASN A 327 -11.55 39.07 -13.48
CA ASN A 327 -10.52 39.37 -14.46
C ASN A 327 -9.30 38.48 -14.31
N PRO A 328 -9.24 37.31 -14.98
CA PRO A 328 -8.13 36.39 -14.88
C PRO A 328 -6.75 36.99 -15.25
N ALA A 329 -6.70 38.00 -16.06
CA ALA A 329 -5.47 38.71 -16.42
C ALA A 329 -4.83 39.43 -15.22
N SER A 330 -5.61 39.79 -14.19
CA SER A 330 -5.11 40.39 -12.95
C SER A 330 -4.26 39.41 -12.08
N ALA A 331 -4.33 38.14 -12.33
CA ALA A 331 -3.60 37.13 -11.53
C ALA A 331 -2.07 37.35 -11.57
N VAL A 332 -1.50 37.71 -12.72
CA VAL A 332 -0.06 37.93 -12.87
C VAL A 332 0.43 39.18 -12.10
N PRO A 333 -0.16 40.36 -12.20
CA PRO A 333 0.20 41.51 -11.36
C PRO A 333 0.00 41.27 -9.86
N LEU A 334 -1.09 40.62 -9.46
CA LEU A 334 -1.37 40.31 -8.06
C LEU A 334 -0.31 39.37 -7.45
N LEU A 335 0.09 38.35 -8.20
CA LEU A 335 1.16 37.42 -7.81
C LEU A 335 2.49 38.18 -7.64
N ALA A 336 2.83 39.05 -8.61
CA ALA A 336 4.05 39.86 -8.58
C ALA A 336 4.12 40.80 -7.36
N GLN A 337 3.01 41.39 -6.96
CA GLN A 337 2.96 42.31 -5.80
C GLN A 337 3.00 41.58 -4.46
N ASN A 338 2.35 40.42 -4.31
CA ASN A 338 2.16 39.76 -3.01
C ASN A 338 3.20 38.72 -2.71
N LEU A 339 3.74 38.00 -3.72
CA LEU A 339 4.71 36.92 -3.49
C LEU A 339 5.97 37.44 -2.76
N PRO A 340 6.62 38.54 -3.19
CA PRO A 340 7.79 39.04 -2.47
C PRO A 340 7.51 39.46 -1.02
N LYS A 341 6.33 40.00 -0.72
CA LYS A 341 5.93 40.43 0.63
C LYS A 341 5.82 39.25 1.61
N ALA A 342 5.43 38.07 1.12
CA ALA A 342 5.28 36.87 1.94
C ALA A 342 6.60 36.10 2.19
N SER A 343 7.75 36.59 1.71
CA SER A 343 9.03 35.87 1.82
C SER A 343 9.44 35.59 3.27
N ASN A 344 9.30 36.57 4.19
CA ASN A 344 9.65 36.40 5.62
C ASN A 344 8.78 35.34 6.30
N PHE A 345 7.50 35.26 5.92
CA PHE A 345 6.62 34.20 6.39
C PHE A 345 7.16 32.82 6.00
N TYR A 346 7.58 32.63 4.75
CA TYR A 346 8.06 31.32 4.30
C TYR A 346 9.43 30.97 4.88
N ILE A 347 10.28 31.91 5.23
CA ILE A 347 11.49 31.61 6.00
C ILE A 347 11.12 30.96 7.34
N SER A 348 10.23 31.61 8.11
CA SER A 348 9.76 31.09 9.39
C SER A 348 9.03 29.74 9.23
N TYR A 349 8.24 29.62 8.17
CA TYR A 349 7.52 28.37 7.85
C TYR A 349 8.47 27.20 7.61
N PHE A 350 9.56 27.38 6.83
CA PHE A 350 10.51 26.30 6.57
C PHE A 350 11.26 25.86 7.84
N VAL A 351 11.62 26.80 8.70
CA VAL A 351 12.28 26.47 9.97
C VAL A 351 11.32 25.69 10.88
N LEU A 352 10.13 26.26 11.14
CA LEU A 352 9.14 25.64 12.01
C LEU A 352 8.68 24.27 11.48
N PHE A 353 8.33 24.20 10.20
CA PHE A 353 7.85 22.98 9.57
C PHE A 353 8.94 21.92 9.53
N GLY A 354 10.19 22.30 9.17
CA GLY A 354 11.33 21.39 9.11
C GLY A 354 11.61 20.71 10.45
N VAL A 355 11.70 21.51 11.52
CA VAL A 355 11.94 20.99 12.88
C VAL A 355 10.75 20.18 13.39
N ALA A 356 9.52 20.70 13.25
CA ALA A 356 8.31 20.03 13.74
C ALA A 356 8.07 18.69 13.05
N GLN A 357 8.23 18.61 11.73
CA GLN A 357 8.05 17.36 11.01
C GLN A 357 9.18 16.35 11.30
N ALA A 358 10.43 16.79 11.35
CA ALA A 358 11.54 15.92 11.74
C ALA A 358 11.32 15.33 13.14
N ALA A 359 10.93 16.17 14.12
CA ALA A 359 10.60 15.72 15.46
C ALA A 359 9.42 14.75 15.48
N LYS A 360 8.33 15.04 14.75
CA LYS A 360 7.15 14.18 14.63
C LYS A 360 7.51 12.78 14.12
N TYR A 361 8.33 12.71 13.08
CA TYR A 361 8.75 11.44 12.50
C TYR A 361 9.71 10.66 13.39
N LEU A 362 10.67 11.33 14.05
CA LEU A 362 11.62 10.66 14.94
C LEU A 362 10.97 10.16 16.22
N ILE A 363 10.08 10.94 16.83
CA ILE A 363 9.39 10.55 18.07
C ILE A 363 8.30 9.52 17.81
N ASN A 364 7.65 9.55 16.62
CA ASN A 364 6.51 8.69 16.26
C ASN A 364 5.47 8.58 17.40
N ILE A 365 5.00 9.71 17.90
CA ILE A 365 4.07 9.80 19.06
C ILE A 365 2.86 8.87 18.90
N GLY A 366 2.30 8.77 17.67
CA GLY A 366 1.16 7.90 17.42
C GLY A 366 1.45 6.42 17.67
N GLY A 367 2.61 5.94 17.20
CA GLY A 367 3.09 4.58 17.47
C GLY A 367 3.40 4.36 18.95
N LEU A 368 4.08 5.31 19.58
CA LEU A 368 4.43 5.27 21.00
C LEU A 368 3.19 5.17 21.90
N VAL A 369 2.21 6.05 21.70
CA VAL A 369 0.92 6.01 22.45
C VAL A 369 0.16 4.72 22.15
N GLY A 370 0.16 4.27 20.87
CA GLY A 370 -0.46 3.01 20.46
C GLY A 370 0.09 1.81 21.23
N ILE A 371 1.41 1.72 21.36
CA ILE A 371 2.07 0.61 22.04
C ILE A 371 2.01 0.76 23.57
N LEU A 372 2.40 1.90 24.13
CA LEU A 372 2.53 2.07 25.58
C LEU A 372 1.19 2.20 26.31
N ILE A 373 0.21 2.83 25.70
CA ILE A 373 -1.07 3.14 26.37
C ILE A 373 -2.17 2.21 25.82
N LEU A 374 -2.44 2.23 24.53
CA LEU A 374 -3.59 1.53 23.96
C LEU A 374 -3.43 0.00 23.98
N SER A 375 -2.20 -0.54 23.96
CA SER A 375 -1.98 -1.98 24.11
C SER A 375 -2.39 -2.50 25.50
N LYS A 376 -2.30 -1.68 26.55
CA LYS A 376 -2.71 -2.04 27.92
C LYS A 376 -4.23 -2.26 28.03
N PHE A 377 -5.02 -1.66 27.15
CA PHE A 377 -6.48 -1.83 27.09
C PHE A 377 -6.91 -2.93 26.13
N ALA A 378 -5.98 -3.61 25.47
CA ALA A 378 -6.30 -4.74 24.61
C ALA A 378 -6.73 -5.94 25.45
N GLY A 379 -8.02 -6.28 25.41
CA GLY A 379 -8.62 -7.35 26.22
C GLY A 379 -8.49 -8.76 25.64
N THR A 380 -7.97 -8.92 24.40
CA THR A 380 -7.76 -10.22 23.76
C THR A 380 -6.32 -10.35 23.25
N PRO A 381 -5.77 -11.58 23.14
CA PRO A 381 -4.46 -11.83 22.55
C PRO A 381 -4.35 -11.27 21.13
N ARG A 382 -5.35 -11.52 20.30
CA ARG A 382 -5.44 -11.02 18.92
C ARG A 382 -5.25 -9.51 18.84
N LYS A 383 -5.97 -8.72 19.66
CA LYS A 383 -5.83 -7.26 19.66
C LYS A 383 -4.44 -6.80 20.04
N LYS A 384 -3.72 -7.53 20.90
CA LYS A 384 -2.33 -7.23 21.22
C LYS A 384 -1.40 -7.58 20.06
N TYR A 385 -1.60 -8.73 19.47
CA TYR A 385 -0.86 -9.19 18.29
C TYR A 385 -1.04 -8.24 17.10
N ASP A 386 -2.28 -7.87 16.78
CA ASP A 386 -2.59 -6.95 15.68
C ASP A 386 -1.91 -5.58 15.88
N LYS A 387 -1.90 -5.06 17.11
CA LYS A 387 -1.22 -3.79 17.41
C LYS A 387 0.30 -3.90 17.30
N TRP A 388 0.86 -5.03 17.68
CA TRP A 388 2.28 -5.29 17.54
C TRP A 388 2.70 -5.48 16.08
N MET A 389 1.89 -6.18 15.30
CA MET A 389 2.11 -6.40 13.87
C MET A 389 1.84 -5.15 13.02
N ALA A 390 1.04 -4.21 13.51
CA ALA A 390 0.65 -3.00 12.79
C ALA A 390 1.80 -2.00 12.75
N LEU A 391 2.67 -2.11 11.75
CA LEU A 391 3.66 -1.10 11.44
C LEU A 391 3.01 0.09 10.71
N THR A 392 3.52 1.28 10.95
CA THR A 392 3.07 2.48 10.25
C THR A 392 3.47 2.38 8.78
N ALA A 393 2.51 2.54 7.87
CA ALA A 393 2.77 2.63 6.44
C ALA A 393 2.62 4.08 5.97
N PRO A 394 3.59 4.64 5.22
CA PRO A 394 3.41 5.94 4.62
C PRO A 394 2.34 5.88 3.51
N SER A 395 1.42 6.83 3.50
CA SER A 395 0.52 7.04 2.38
C SER A 395 1.19 7.96 1.36
N TRP A 396 1.64 7.40 0.26
CA TRP A 396 2.36 8.15 -0.78
C TRP A 396 1.54 9.30 -1.37
N GLY A 397 0.22 9.08 -1.53
CA GLY A 397 -0.70 10.10 -2.01
C GLY A 397 -0.85 11.31 -1.09
N SER A 398 -0.61 11.15 0.21
CA SER A 398 -0.66 12.25 1.19
C SER A 398 0.71 12.84 1.45
N GLU A 399 1.77 12.04 1.50
CA GLU A 399 3.11 12.49 1.85
C GLU A 399 3.79 13.29 0.72
N TYR A 400 3.74 12.77 -0.52
CA TYR A 400 4.36 13.48 -1.65
C TYR A 400 3.84 14.92 -1.84
N PRO A 401 2.53 15.22 -1.80
CA PRO A 401 2.04 16.58 -1.98
C PRO A 401 2.59 17.58 -0.98
N VAL A 402 2.77 17.17 0.26
CA VAL A 402 3.33 18.05 1.31
C VAL A 402 4.75 18.45 0.95
N PHE A 403 5.61 17.49 0.60
CA PHE A 403 7.00 17.77 0.28
C PHE A 403 7.17 18.43 -1.10
N THR A 404 6.34 18.05 -2.08
CA THR A 404 6.37 18.73 -3.39
C THR A 404 5.89 20.17 -3.29
N ASN A 405 4.91 20.49 -2.42
CA ASN A 405 4.51 21.86 -2.16
C ASN A 405 5.63 22.68 -1.52
N LEU A 406 6.39 22.12 -0.57
CA LEU A 406 7.60 22.77 -0.05
C LEU A 406 8.61 23.04 -1.17
N GLY A 407 8.83 22.07 -2.07
CA GLY A 407 9.67 22.25 -3.25
C GLY A 407 9.15 23.33 -4.21
N VAL A 408 7.83 23.39 -4.42
CA VAL A 408 7.17 24.45 -5.23
C VAL A 408 7.43 25.83 -4.63
N ILE A 409 7.25 25.99 -3.31
CA ILE A 409 7.53 27.25 -2.60
C ILE A 409 9.02 27.62 -2.74
N ALA A 410 9.92 26.69 -2.46
CA ALA A 410 11.37 26.93 -2.56
C ALA A 410 11.80 27.36 -3.96
N ILE A 411 11.28 26.70 -5.02
CA ILE A 411 11.55 27.05 -6.42
C ILE A 411 10.96 28.42 -6.78
N SER A 412 9.74 28.71 -6.32
CA SER A 412 9.08 29.99 -6.60
C SER A 412 9.86 31.16 -6.02
N TYR A 413 10.45 31.00 -4.85
CA TYR A 413 11.25 32.04 -4.18
C TYR A 413 12.73 32.04 -4.56
N ALA A 414 13.22 31.05 -5.30
CA ALA A 414 14.65 30.89 -5.59
C ALA A 414 15.33 32.14 -6.21
N ILE A 415 14.57 32.94 -6.95
CA ILE A 415 15.08 34.19 -7.58
C ILE A 415 14.56 35.43 -6.84
N ILE A 416 13.30 35.39 -6.38
CA ILE A 416 12.62 36.54 -5.76
C ILE A 416 13.18 36.84 -4.39
N ALA A 417 13.42 35.79 -3.59
CA ALA A 417 13.99 35.89 -2.24
C ALA A 417 14.92 34.68 -1.97
N PRO A 418 16.16 34.72 -2.46
CA PRO A 418 17.09 33.58 -2.41
C PRO A 418 17.35 33.02 -1.00
N LEU A 419 17.19 33.87 0.04
CA LEU A 419 17.35 33.45 1.44
C LEU A 419 16.36 32.35 1.83
N VAL A 420 15.14 32.37 1.30
CA VAL A 420 14.12 31.31 1.50
C VAL A 420 14.66 29.95 1.07
N LEU A 421 15.43 29.88 -0.02
CA LEU A 421 16.02 28.62 -0.51
C LEU A 421 17.04 28.03 0.48
N GLY A 422 17.80 28.88 1.19
CA GLY A 422 18.73 28.45 2.22
C GLY A 422 18.00 27.76 3.38
N PHE A 423 16.97 28.41 3.94
CA PHE A 423 16.15 27.84 5.01
C PHE A 423 15.36 26.60 4.56
N ALA A 424 14.82 26.60 3.34
CA ALA A 424 14.18 25.43 2.74
C ALA A 424 15.14 24.25 2.67
N THR A 425 16.40 24.45 2.27
CA THR A 425 17.40 23.40 2.21
C THR A 425 17.66 22.77 3.58
N VAL A 426 17.83 23.61 4.63
CA VAL A 426 18.02 23.13 6.00
C VAL A 426 16.79 22.36 6.51
N GLY A 427 15.59 22.91 6.33
CA GLY A 427 14.35 22.25 6.76
C GLY A 427 14.12 20.91 6.08
N LEU A 428 14.30 20.85 4.74
CA LEU A 428 14.18 19.60 3.98
C LEU A 428 15.28 18.59 4.33
N ALA A 429 16.52 19.04 4.64
CA ALA A 429 17.59 18.15 5.09
C ALA A 429 17.28 17.48 6.42
N LEU A 430 16.71 18.20 7.39
CA LEU A 430 16.28 17.64 8.68
C LEU A 430 15.18 16.58 8.45
N ILE A 431 14.17 16.88 7.64
CA ILE A 431 13.11 15.93 7.29
C ILE A 431 13.68 14.71 6.58
N TYR A 432 14.63 14.89 5.65
CA TYR A 432 15.27 13.79 4.93
C TYR A 432 15.97 12.81 5.88
N ILE A 433 16.71 13.30 6.87
CA ILE A 433 17.38 12.45 7.86
C ILE A 433 16.34 11.64 8.66
N ALA A 434 15.28 12.30 9.16
CA ALA A 434 14.21 11.66 9.91
C ALA A 434 13.46 10.61 9.06
N TYR A 435 13.16 10.95 7.82
CA TYR A 435 12.47 10.05 6.90
C TYR A 435 13.33 8.84 6.53
N LYS A 436 14.62 9.05 6.28
CA LYS A 436 15.57 7.97 6.00
C LYS A 436 15.63 6.95 7.14
N TYR A 437 15.64 7.42 8.38
CA TYR A 437 15.57 6.56 9.57
C TYR A 437 14.27 5.75 9.59
N ASN A 438 13.13 6.41 9.42
CA ASN A 438 11.83 5.75 9.46
C ASN A 438 11.65 4.73 8.32
N MET A 439 12.12 5.02 7.12
CA MET A 439 12.05 4.09 5.99
C MET A 439 12.89 2.83 6.20
N LEU A 440 13.98 2.92 6.95
CA LEU A 440 14.86 1.77 7.23
C LEU A 440 14.35 0.92 8.40
N TYR A 441 13.73 1.53 9.43
CA TYR A 441 13.52 0.86 10.71
C TYR A 441 12.07 0.85 11.22
N VAL A 442 11.20 1.72 10.71
CA VAL A 442 9.86 1.93 11.29
C VAL A 442 8.75 1.63 10.31
N PHE A 443 8.87 2.09 9.05
CA PHE A 443 7.80 2.00 8.09
C PHE A 443 7.74 0.65 7.39
N SER A 444 6.51 0.16 7.18
CA SER A 444 6.20 -0.96 6.31
C SER A 444 5.54 -0.44 5.03
N THR A 445 5.93 -0.96 3.88
CA THR A 445 5.29 -0.61 2.61
C THR A 445 4.20 -1.62 2.28
N ASN A 446 2.95 -1.18 2.30
CA ASN A 446 1.80 -2.03 1.98
C ASN A 446 1.34 -1.86 0.52
N ILE A 447 1.74 -0.77 -0.13
CA ILE A 447 1.32 -0.42 -1.48
C ILE A 447 2.56 -0.10 -2.31
N ASP A 448 2.76 -0.83 -3.40
CA ASP A 448 3.87 -0.60 -4.34
C ASP A 448 3.39 0.18 -5.57
N THR A 449 3.65 1.47 -5.58
CA THR A 449 3.35 2.34 -6.73
C THR A 449 4.38 2.23 -7.87
N LYS A 450 5.41 1.40 -7.71
CA LYS A 450 6.50 1.19 -8.71
C LYS A 450 7.11 2.50 -9.21
N GLY A 451 7.26 3.47 -8.31
CA GLY A 451 7.83 4.78 -8.59
C GLY A 451 6.90 5.78 -9.29
N ALA A 452 5.63 5.44 -9.57
CA ALA A 452 4.71 6.32 -10.29
C ALA A 452 4.40 7.61 -9.50
N CYS A 453 4.29 7.54 -8.17
CA CYS A 453 4.08 8.72 -7.33
C CYS A 453 5.29 9.66 -7.35
N TYR A 454 6.52 9.13 -7.36
CA TYR A 454 7.71 9.97 -7.47
C TYR A 454 7.80 10.67 -8.83
N ALA A 455 7.51 9.94 -9.93
CA ALA A 455 7.48 10.55 -11.27
C ALA A 455 6.48 11.71 -11.35
N ARG A 456 5.33 11.56 -10.70
CA ARG A 456 4.30 12.61 -10.62
C ARG A 456 4.77 13.78 -9.75
N ALA A 457 5.43 13.52 -8.62
CA ALA A 457 6.01 14.55 -7.77
C ALA A 457 7.02 15.42 -8.54
N MET A 458 7.89 14.83 -9.36
CA MET A 458 8.81 15.59 -10.21
C MET A 458 8.09 16.49 -11.22
N GLN A 459 6.97 16.03 -11.78
CA GLN A 459 6.13 16.89 -12.65
C GLN A 459 5.43 18.02 -11.88
N GLN A 460 5.00 17.75 -10.65
CA GLN A 460 4.39 18.74 -9.77
C GLN A 460 5.32 19.90 -9.43
N LEU A 461 6.63 19.67 -9.35
CA LEU A 461 7.63 20.73 -9.12
C LEU A 461 7.66 21.77 -10.25
N LEU A 462 7.24 21.43 -11.47
CA LEU A 462 7.12 22.41 -12.57
C LEU A 462 6.14 23.54 -12.26
N VAL A 463 5.16 23.30 -11.36
CA VAL A 463 4.25 24.35 -10.90
C VAL A 463 5.03 25.50 -10.23
N GLY A 464 6.07 25.16 -9.42
CA GLY A 464 6.95 26.16 -8.83
C GLY A 464 7.74 26.97 -9.86
N VAL A 465 8.16 26.32 -10.95
CA VAL A 465 8.83 27.01 -12.07
C VAL A 465 7.87 27.99 -12.75
N TYR A 466 6.65 27.55 -13.08
CA TYR A 466 5.64 28.43 -13.68
C TYR A 466 5.29 29.62 -12.77
N LEU A 467 5.08 29.36 -11.47
CA LEU A 467 4.75 30.43 -10.52
C LEU A 467 5.88 31.47 -10.42
N ALA A 468 7.14 31.02 -10.38
CA ALA A 468 8.29 31.92 -10.41
C ALA A 468 8.35 32.72 -11.71
N GLU A 469 8.15 32.07 -12.86
CA GLU A 469 8.19 32.70 -14.18
C GLU A 469 7.09 33.73 -14.35
N PHE A 470 5.86 33.43 -13.93
CA PHE A 470 4.75 34.40 -14.00
C PHE A 470 4.93 35.54 -12.99
N CYS A 471 5.46 35.31 -11.82
CA CYS A 471 5.77 36.34 -10.86
C CYS A 471 6.83 37.33 -11.43
N LEU A 472 7.91 36.79 -11.99
CA LEU A 472 8.97 37.59 -12.62
C LEU A 472 8.44 38.39 -13.83
N LEU A 473 7.59 37.77 -14.67
CA LEU A 473 6.94 38.44 -15.75
C LEU A 473 6.12 39.63 -15.26
N GLY A 474 5.33 39.45 -14.19
CA GLY A 474 4.57 40.55 -13.59
C GLY A 474 5.44 41.66 -13.01
N LEU A 475 6.54 41.31 -12.31
CA LEU A 475 7.48 42.29 -11.78
C LEU A 475 8.15 43.11 -12.88
N PHE A 476 8.57 42.49 -13.97
CA PHE A 476 9.15 43.19 -15.10
C PHE A 476 8.12 44.03 -15.83
N ALA A 477 6.89 43.51 -15.99
CA ALA A 477 5.81 44.26 -16.68
C ALA A 477 5.39 45.54 -15.93
N ILE A 478 5.32 45.50 -14.59
CA ILE A 478 5.05 46.68 -13.75
C ILE A 478 6.11 47.75 -13.95
N ASN A 479 7.37 47.36 -14.16
CA ASN A 479 8.49 48.30 -14.36
C ASN A 479 8.57 48.93 -15.77
N ILE A 480 7.83 48.43 -16.75
CA ILE A 480 7.78 49.04 -18.11
C ILE A 480 7.29 50.48 -18.02
N GLY A 481 6.28 50.76 -17.14
CA GLY A 481 5.78 52.10 -16.92
C GLY A 481 6.82 53.11 -16.39
N ASN A 482 7.87 52.60 -15.73
CA ASN A 482 8.92 53.42 -15.13
C ASN A 482 10.17 53.55 -16.02
N SER A 483 10.42 52.56 -16.88
CA SER A 483 11.63 52.52 -17.72
C SER A 483 11.46 51.62 -18.94
N ALA A 484 11.72 52.17 -20.14
CA ALA A 484 11.69 51.41 -21.39
C ALA A 484 12.72 50.27 -21.44
N VAL A 485 13.76 50.31 -20.59
CA VAL A 485 14.78 49.26 -20.48
C VAL A 485 14.16 47.94 -19.94
N ALA A 486 13.04 48.01 -19.24
CA ALA A 486 12.34 46.83 -18.73
C ALA A 486 11.70 45.94 -19.83
N VAL A 487 11.53 46.46 -21.05
CA VAL A 487 10.97 45.70 -22.20
C VAL A 487 11.85 44.49 -22.54
N GLY A 488 13.18 44.60 -22.51
CA GLY A 488 14.11 43.52 -22.79
C GLY A 488 13.91 42.29 -21.86
N PRO A 489 13.95 42.49 -20.55
CA PRO A 489 13.67 41.42 -19.56
C PRO A 489 12.28 40.79 -19.74
N VAL A 490 11.23 41.57 -20.06
CA VAL A 490 9.88 41.01 -20.31
C VAL A 490 9.88 40.07 -21.50
N VAL A 491 10.49 40.45 -22.62
CA VAL A 491 10.56 39.63 -23.83
C VAL A 491 11.32 38.33 -23.54
N LEU A 492 12.46 38.44 -22.85
CA LEU A 492 13.25 37.23 -22.44
C LEU A 492 12.48 36.31 -21.51
N GLN A 493 11.67 36.88 -20.60
CA GLN A 493 10.83 36.12 -19.69
C GLN A 493 9.71 35.39 -20.42
N VAL A 494 9.06 36.01 -21.40
CA VAL A 494 8.06 35.37 -22.26
C VAL A 494 8.67 34.22 -23.06
N ILE A 495 9.86 34.41 -23.62
CA ILE A 495 10.61 33.33 -24.31
C ILE A 495 10.88 32.19 -23.36
N LEU A 496 11.29 32.47 -22.12
CA LEU A 496 11.57 31.43 -21.12
C LEU A 496 10.33 30.63 -20.78
N ILE A 497 9.17 31.25 -20.60
CA ILE A 497 7.87 30.60 -20.37
C ILE A 497 7.54 29.66 -21.53
N ILE A 498 7.70 30.12 -22.78
CA ILE A 498 7.46 29.28 -23.96
C ILE A 498 8.40 28.04 -23.94
N VAL A 499 9.68 28.24 -23.64
CA VAL A 499 10.67 27.16 -23.53
C VAL A 499 10.26 26.16 -22.44
N THR A 500 9.78 26.63 -21.29
CA THR A 500 9.29 25.80 -20.19
C THR A 500 8.05 24.98 -20.60
N ILE A 501 7.11 25.58 -21.35
CA ILE A 501 5.93 24.89 -21.88
C ILE A 501 6.35 23.79 -22.87
N VAL A 502 7.24 24.11 -23.82
CA VAL A 502 7.76 23.13 -24.78
C VAL A 502 8.50 21.98 -24.07
N PHE A 503 9.33 22.33 -23.09
CA PHE A 503 10.01 21.33 -22.25
C PHE A 503 9.02 20.42 -21.52
N HIS A 504 7.97 20.98 -20.92
CA HIS A 504 6.95 20.21 -20.21
C HIS A 504 6.20 19.25 -21.17
N ILE A 505 5.84 19.71 -22.35
CA ILE A 505 5.22 18.87 -23.38
C ILE A 505 6.17 17.76 -23.83
N ALA A 506 7.45 18.10 -24.08
CA ALA A 506 8.47 17.14 -24.47
C ALA A 506 8.71 16.08 -23.38
N LEU A 507 8.74 16.49 -22.12
CA LEU A 507 8.89 15.61 -20.97
C LEU A 507 7.72 14.62 -20.88
N LYS A 508 6.48 15.11 -21.03
CA LYS A 508 5.28 14.27 -21.07
C LYS A 508 5.30 13.27 -22.24
N ARG A 509 5.66 13.71 -23.43
CA ARG A 509 5.63 12.87 -24.62
C ARG A 509 6.76 11.83 -24.63
N LYS A 510 7.99 12.20 -24.16
CA LYS A 510 9.17 11.32 -24.26
C LYS A 510 9.38 10.42 -23.04
N LEU A 511 9.19 10.96 -21.84
CA LEU A 511 9.54 10.21 -20.62
C LEU A 511 8.34 9.50 -19.97
N TYR A 512 7.14 10.06 -20.05
CA TYR A 512 5.98 9.48 -19.40
C TYR A 512 5.58 8.08 -19.90
N PRO A 513 5.65 7.75 -21.19
CA PRO A 513 5.44 6.38 -21.67
C PRO A 513 6.40 5.36 -21.03
N LEU A 514 7.66 5.76 -20.80
CA LEU A 514 8.68 4.92 -20.16
C LEU A 514 8.46 4.73 -18.65
N VAL A 515 7.72 5.64 -18.01
CA VAL A 515 7.28 5.46 -16.62
C VAL A 515 6.10 4.51 -16.52
N SER A 516 5.23 4.45 -17.53
CA SER A 516 4.02 3.61 -17.51
C SER A 516 4.27 2.19 -18.03
N LYS A 517 5.13 2.03 -19.04
CA LYS A 517 5.37 0.76 -19.75
C LYS A 517 6.85 0.38 -19.73
N LEU A 518 7.11 -0.91 -19.87
CA LEU A 518 8.47 -1.43 -20.10
C LEU A 518 8.76 -1.49 -21.60
N PRO A 519 9.94 -1.04 -22.05
CA PRO A 519 10.38 -1.20 -23.44
C PRO A 519 10.56 -2.66 -23.82
N MET A 520 10.14 -3.04 -25.03
CA MET A 520 10.15 -4.42 -25.49
C MET A 520 11.57 -5.01 -25.62
N ASN A 521 12.52 -4.20 -26.07
CA ASN A 521 13.93 -4.62 -26.16
C ASN A 521 14.53 -5.07 -24.82
N LEU A 522 14.17 -4.40 -23.73
CA LEU A 522 14.63 -4.76 -22.38
C LEU A 522 13.95 -6.05 -21.87
N LEU A 523 12.69 -6.26 -22.22
CA LEU A 523 11.95 -7.48 -21.88
C LEU A 523 12.57 -8.69 -22.56
N GLU A 524 12.85 -8.60 -23.87
CA GLU A 524 13.49 -9.67 -24.64
C GLU A 524 14.88 -10.01 -24.08
N GLU A 525 15.69 -8.99 -23.75
CA GLU A 525 16.99 -9.18 -23.12
C GLU A 525 16.88 -9.88 -21.76
N SER A 526 15.87 -9.52 -20.96
CA SER A 526 15.60 -10.12 -19.65
C SER A 526 15.18 -11.60 -19.79
N ASP A 527 14.26 -11.91 -20.69
CA ASP A 527 13.78 -13.27 -20.91
C ASP A 527 14.92 -14.19 -21.41
N ASN A 528 15.78 -13.70 -22.31
CA ASN A 528 16.96 -14.42 -22.77
C ASN A 528 17.97 -14.67 -21.65
N ARG A 529 18.12 -13.73 -20.71
CA ARG A 529 18.99 -13.88 -19.54
C ARG A 529 18.46 -14.95 -18.59
N HIS A 530 17.18 -14.89 -18.24
CA HIS A 530 16.54 -15.87 -17.35
C HIS A 530 16.59 -17.29 -17.92
N ARG A 531 16.45 -17.46 -19.23
CA ARG A 531 16.61 -18.77 -19.89
C ARG A 531 18.06 -19.28 -19.77
N ARG A 532 19.06 -18.42 -19.88
CA ARG A 532 20.50 -18.81 -19.77
C ARG A 532 20.89 -19.16 -18.32
N THR A 533 20.33 -18.49 -17.34
CA THR A 533 20.66 -18.68 -15.91
C THR A 533 19.83 -19.79 -15.26
N GLY A 534 18.88 -20.40 -15.96
CA GLY A 534 18.02 -21.46 -15.41
C GLY A 534 17.02 -21.00 -14.34
N ILE A 535 16.94 -19.70 -14.06
CA ILE A 535 16.04 -19.12 -13.04
C ILE A 535 14.57 -19.09 -13.49
N GLY A 536 14.25 -19.61 -14.65
CA GLY A 536 12.88 -19.60 -15.21
C GLY A 536 12.19 -20.95 -15.30
N LYS A 537 12.75 -22.02 -14.77
CA LYS A 537 12.05 -23.33 -14.71
C LYS A 537 11.16 -23.40 -13.47
N THR A 538 10.07 -22.67 -13.49
CA THR A 538 8.96 -22.93 -12.57
C THR A 538 8.06 -24.03 -13.16
N VAL A 539 7.97 -25.12 -12.43
CA VAL A 539 6.84 -26.08 -12.25
C VAL A 539 5.86 -26.27 -13.45
N SER A 540 6.28 -26.16 -14.69
CA SER A 540 5.47 -26.66 -15.81
C SER A 540 6.09 -27.85 -16.57
N ASP A 541 7.28 -28.33 -16.13
CA ASP A 541 7.92 -29.51 -16.71
C ASP A 541 7.96 -30.69 -15.73
N GLY A 542 6.76 -31.15 -15.35
CA GLY A 542 6.53 -32.55 -15.06
C GLY A 542 6.08 -33.22 -16.36
N GLY A 543 6.96 -33.34 -17.34
CA GLY A 543 6.60 -34.03 -18.57
C GLY A 543 7.59 -33.78 -19.73
N THR A 544 8.49 -34.75 -19.90
CA THR A 544 9.22 -35.08 -21.12
C THR A 544 10.28 -34.11 -21.63
N ALA A 545 11.52 -34.44 -21.30
CA ALA A 545 12.67 -34.15 -22.17
C ALA A 545 12.41 -34.77 -23.58
N ARG A 546 12.15 -33.93 -24.56
CA ARG A 546 12.21 -34.33 -25.96
C ARG A 546 13.67 -34.32 -26.39
N ASN A 547 14.24 -35.52 -26.47
CA ASN A 547 15.36 -35.81 -27.36
C ASN A 547 14.82 -35.75 -28.80
N ASP A 548 15.33 -34.83 -29.57
CA ASP A 548 15.21 -34.88 -31.04
C ASP A 548 16.13 -36.01 -31.53
N SER A 549 15.58 -37.14 -31.86
CA SER A 549 16.06 -38.03 -32.89
C SER A 549 14.91 -38.87 -33.36
N ASN A 550 14.67 -38.79 -34.66
CA ASN A 550 13.76 -39.57 -35.52
C ASN A 550 13.38 -40.97 -34.98
N GLU A 551 12.10 -41.32 -34.99
CA GLU A 551 11.56 -42.39 -35.83
C GLU A 551 10.14 -42.83 -35.38
N MET A 552 9.29 -42.96 -36.38
CA MET A 552 8.08 -43.75 -36.60
C MET A 552 7.38 -44.51 -35.45
N HIS A 553 6.05 -44.33 -35.40
CA HIS A 553 4.97 -45.14 -34.81
C HIS A 553 4.99 -46.64 -35.16
N PRO A 554 4.17 -47.57 -34.61
CA PRO A 554 2.98 -47.42 -33.72
C PRO A 554 2.84 -48.53 -32.65
N GLY A 555 1.79 -48.45 -31.82
CA GLY A 555 1.17 -49.63 -31.20
C GLY A 555 0.73 -49.51 -29.73
N TYR A 556 -0.52 -49.54 -29.59
CA TYR A 556 -1.48 -49.88 -28.52
C TYR A 556 -0.99 -50.77 -27.33
N GLU A 557 -1.71 -50.56 -26.25
CA GLU A 557 -2.22 -51.45 -25.20
C GLU A 557 -1.73 -51.19 -23.77
N GLY A 558 -2.77 -51.06 -22.94
CA GLY A 558 -2.73 -50.75 -21.52
C GLY A 558 -2.29 -51.91 -20.62
N LYS A 559 -2.07 -51.56 -19.37
CA LYS A 559 -2.51 -52.33 -18.22
C LYS A 559 -2.23 -51.58 -16.90
N ASP A 560 -3.24 -51.56 -16.07
CA ASP A 560 -3.20 -51.18 -14.66
C ASP A 560 -2.21 -52.08 -13.88
N GLU A 561 -1.43 -51.46 -12.97
CA GLU A 561 -0.96 -52.19 -11.80
C GLU A 561 -0.76 -51.21 -10.62
N ILE A 562 -1.57 -51.47 -9.60
CA ILE A 562 -1.47 -50.92 -8.23
C ILE A 562 -0.30 -51.65 -7.56
N VAL A 563 0.65 -50.88 -7.01
CA VAL A 563 1.54 -51.41 -5.98
C VAL A 563 1.55 -50.50 -4.77
N THR A 564 0.92 -51.00 -3.72
CA THR A 564 1.06 -50.58 -2.34
C THR A 564 2.36 -51.15 -1.75
N SER A 565 3.14 -50.31 -1.09
CA SER A 565 3.87 -50.67 0.15
C SER A 565 4.63 -49.47 0.74
N GLY A 566 4.33 -49.08 2.00
CA GLY A 566 5.25 -48.37 2.90
C GLY A 566 6.19 -49.36 3.59
N PRO A 567 6.83 -49.08 4.69
CA PRO A 567 7.14 -47.82 5.35
C PRO A 567 8.63 -47.67 5.75
N GLU A 568 8.90 -46.61 6.54
CA GLU A 568 10.05 -46.40 7.44
C GLU A 568 11.31 -45.73 6.90
N GLY A 569 11.60 -44.61 7.54
CA GLY A 569 12.87 -43.92 7.47
C GLY A 569 12.85 -42.55 8.16
N THR A 570 12.88 -42.57 9.49
CA THR A 570 13.12 -41.42 10.37
C THR A 570 14.38 -40.66 9.96
N GLY A 571 14.23 -39.41 9.62
CA GLY A 571 15.32 -38.46 9.44
C GLY A 571 14.92 -37.09 9.97
N LEU A 572 15.25 -36.85 11.24
CA LEU A 572 15.22 -35.55 11.88
C LEU A 572 16.09 -34.57 11.07
N VAL A 573 15.49 -33.61 10.43
CA VAL A 573 16.19 -32.38 10.01
C VAL A 573 15.71 -31.25 10.91
N SER A 574 16.55 -30.95 11.90
CA SER A 574 16.42 -29.81 12.79
C SER A 574 16.37 -28.53 11.97
N GLY A 575 15.28 -27.79 12.12
CA GLY A 575 15.14 -26.43 11.58
C GLY A 575 16.16 -25.51 12.23
N ALA A 576 17.11 -25.05 11.46
CA ALA A 576 18.01 -23.99 11.86
C ALA A 576 17.25 -22.67 11.89
N ALA A 577 16.98 -22.17 13.09
CA ALA A 577 16.63 -20.78 13.30
C ALA A 577 17.78 -19.89 12.83
N ALA A 578 17.60 -19.20 11.72
CA ALA A 578 18.55 -18.21 11.24
C ALA A 578 18.52 -17.00 12.18
N ASN A 579 19.50 -16.92 13.05
CA ASN A 579 19.76 -15.76 13.89
C ASN A 579 20.10 -14.54 13.03
N PHE A 580 19.41 -13.44 13.23
CA PHE A 580 19.63 -12.14 12.58
C PHE A 580 21.04 -11.56 12.84
N GLY A 581 21.82 -12.15 13.76
CA GLY A 581 23.20 -11.77 14.07
C GLY A 581 24.25 -12.26 13.06
N ASP A 582 23.97 -13.31 12.30
CA ASP A 582 24.97 -13.93 11.41
C ASP A 582 25.04 -13.29 10.01
N ALA A 583 24.06 -12.46 9.64
CA ALA A 583 24.07 -11.73 8.38
C ALA A 583 25.22 -10.71 8.28
N TYR A 584 25.84 -10.32 9.39
CA TYR A 584 26.98 -9.40 9.42
C TYR A 584 28.34 -10.11 9.39
N ARG A 585 28.41 -11.41 9.69
CA ARG A 585 29.66 -12.16 9.80
C ARG A 585 30.13 -12.83 8.52
N ILE A 586 29.25 -13.06 7.55
CA ILE A 586 29.61 -13.74 6.27
C ILE A 586 30.34 -12.82 5.28
N LYS A 587 30.58 -11.56 5.63
CA LYS A 587 31.29 -10.60 4.76
C LYS A 587 32.82 -10.74 4.77
N ALA A 588 33.36 -11.66 5.57
CA ALA A 588 34.82 -11.80 5.75
C ALA A 588 35.44 -13.01 5.05
N GLU A 589 34.67 -13.99 4.54
CA GLU A 589 35.26 -15.25 4.06
C GLU A 589 35.00 -15.62 2.58
N THR A 590 34.37 -14.77 1.77
CA THR A 590 34.31 -14.98 0.31
C THR A 590 35.11 -13.93 -0.45
N GLY A 591 36.36 -13.86 -0.13
CA GLY A 591 37.34 -12.93 -0.69
C GLY A 591 38.11 -13.41 -1.94
N ASP A 592 37.59 -14.35 -2.76
CA ASP A 592 38.38 -14.82 -3.90
C ASP A 592 37.60 -15.26 -5.16
N ILE A 593 36.43 -14.77 -5.43
CA ILE A 593 35.76 -14.93 -6.74
C ILE A 593 35.17 -13.62 -7.23
N ALA A 594 35.95 -12.61 -7.48
CA ALA A 594 35.53 -11.43 -8.23
C ALA A 594 36.75 -10.61 -8.74
N ASN A 595 37.66 -11.26 -9.42
CA ASN A 595 38.62 -10.54 -10.26
C ASN A 595 37.97 -10.21 -11.61
N GLY A 596 37.24 -9.11 -11.66
CA GLY A 596 36.59 -8.61 -12.89
C GLY A 596 35.70 -7.38 -12.71
N ALA A 597 35.23 -7.08 -11.52
CA ALA A 597 34.46 -5.87 -11.28
C ALA A 597 35.35 -4.79 -10.67
N GLY A 598 35.75 -3.81 -11.48
CA GLY A 598 36.54 -2.66 -11.05
C GLY A 598 35.95 -2.01 -9.79
N GLN A 599 36.81 -1.73 -8.81
CA GLN A 599 36.45 -1.04 -7.56
C GLN A 599 35.61 0.20 -7.88
N PRO A 600 34.53 0.50 -7.09
CA PRO A 600 33.75 1.69 -7.30
C PRO A 600 34.62 2.93 -7.05
N GLN A 601 35.06 3.54 -8.12
CA GLN A 601 35.81 4.78 -8.09
C GLN A 601 35.01 5.82 -7.33
N LYS A 602 35.54 6.38 -6.26
CA LYS A 602 34.94 7.48 -5.49
C LYS A 602 34.79 8.69 -6.42
N ARG A 603 33.64 8.80 -7.06
CA ARG A 603 33.33 9.93 -7.95
C ARG A 603 33.14 11.20 -7.13
N SER A 604 33.73 12.31 -7.60
CA SER A 604 33.54 13.62 -6.98
C SER A 604 32.07 14.04 -7.01
N LEU A 605 31.64 14.92 -6.09
CA LEU A 605 30.28 15.48 -6.04
C LEU A 605 29.88 16.09 -7.40
N PHE A 606 30.83 16.75 -8.08
CA PHE A 606 30.63 17.32 -9.41
C PHE A 606 30.37 16.24 -10.48
N GLN A 607 31.09 15.13 -10.47
CA GLN A 607 30.84 14.01 -11.37
C GLN A 607 29.52 13.31 -11.11
N ARG A 608 29.07 13.24 -9.85
CA ARG A 608 27.76 12.70 -9.48
C ARG A 608 26.63 13.63 -9.96
N LEU A 609 26.80 14.95 -9.89
CA LEU A 609 25.81 15.94 -10.31
C LEU A 609 25.69 16.06 -11.83
N PHE A 610 26.79 15.98 -12.57
CA PHE A 610 26.82 16.32 -13.99
C PHE A 610 27.03 15.14 -14.96
N ARG A 611 27.40 13.95 -14.46
CA ARG A 611 27.45 12.74 -15.30
C ARG A 611 26.47 11.70 -14.75
N PRO A 612 25.31 11.51 -15.40
CA PRO A 612 24.41 10.40 -15.06
C PRO A 612 25.14 9.07 -15.24
N GLN A 613 24.86 8.11 -14.35
CA GLN A 613 25.40 6.76 -14.45
C GLN A 613 25.10 6.19 -15.85
N SER A 614 26.13 5.82 -16.59
CA SER A 614 26.02 5.22 -17.92
C SER A 614 25.67 3.73 -17.91
N GLN A 615 25.43 3.15 -16.72
CA GLN A 615 25.05 1.74 -16.61
C GLN A 615 23.72 1.46 -17.31
N SER A 616 23.65 0.39 -18.07
CA SER A 616 22.42 -0.08 -18.70
C SER A 616 21.39 -0.51 -17.63
N ALA A 617 20.11 -0.54 -17.98
CA ALA A 617 19.08 -1.07 -17.08
C ALA A 617 19.39 -2.52 -16.68
N ALA A 618 19.96 -3.29 -17.58
CA ALA A 618 20.37 -4.67 -17.39
C ALA A 618 21.50 -4.84 -16.36
N GLU A 619 22.57 -4.02 -16.42
CA GLU A 619 23.64 -4.03 -15.42
C GLU A 619 23.15 -3.58 -14.05
N THR A 620 22.27 -2.58 -14.01
CA THR A 620 21.63 -2.13 -12.77
C THR A 620 20.73 -3.20 -12.19
N SER A 621 19.96 -3.95 -13.01
CA SER A 621 19.13 -5.07 -12.60
C SER A 621 19.98 -6.18 -11.97
N ALA A 622 21.07 -6.60 -12.59
CA ALA A 622 21.97 -7.60 -12.03
C ALA A 622 22.57 -7.15 -10.68
N SER A 623 22.90 -5.86 -10.54
CA SER A 623 23.37 -5.32 -9.25
C SER A 623 22.29 -5.29 -8.18
N LEU A 624 21.01 -5.13 -8.56
CA LEU A 624 19.87 -5.21 -7.65
C LEU A 624 19.63 -6.65 -7.22
N ASP A 625 19.66 -7.61 -8.16
CA ASP A 625 19.48 -9.05 -7.84
C ASP A 625 20.55 -9.53 -6.84
N ALA A 626 21.79 -9.07 -6.97
CA ALA A 626 22.84 -9.36 -6.00
C ALA A 626 22.60 -8.75 -4.60
N ARG A 627 21.75 -7.72 -4.49
CA ARG A 627 21.37 -7.07 -3.23
C ARG A 627 20.11 -7.66 -2.61
N PHE A 628 19.18 -8.16 -3.43
CA PHE A 628 18.02 -8.90 -2.96
C PHE A 628 18.47 -10.29 -2.51
N ARG A 629 18.70 -10.44 -1.21
CA ARG A 629 19.17 -11.70 -0.60
C ARG A 629 18.06 -12.72 -0.35
N GLU A 630 16.81 -12.31 -0.49
CA GLU A 630 15.69 -13.22 -0.33
C GLU A 630 15.57 -14.08 -1.59
N PRO A 631 15.59 -15.42 -1.44
CA PRO A 631 15.35 -16.30 -2.58
C PRO A 631 13.95 -16.03 -3.11
N VAL A 632 13.82 -16.12 -4.44
CA VAL A 632 12.51 -16.14 -5.09
C VAL A 632 11.69 -17.25 -4.45
N HIS A 633 10.60 -16.90 -3.78
CA HIS A 633 9.76 -17.90 -3.13
C HIS A 633 9.10 -18.75 -4.22
N PRO A 634 9.36 -20.06 -4.30
CA PRO A 634 8.60 -20.90 -5.21
C PRO A 634 7.15 -20.92 -4.70
N TYR A 635 6.21 -20.53 -5.55
CA TYR A 635 4.80 -20.67 -5.23
C TYR A 635 4.40 -22.15 -5.25
N ASP A 636 3.65 -22.59 -4.24
CA ASP A 636 2.92 -23.85 -4.36
C ASP A 636 1.90 -23.73 -5.51
N VAL A 637 1.71 -24.80 -6.27
CA VAL A 637 0.78 -24.83 -7.42
C VAL A 637 -0.64 -24.44 -7.00
N GLN A 638 -1.06 -24.85 -5.80
CA GLN A 638 -2.38 -24.52 -5.27
C GLN A 638 -2.49 -23.04 -4.84
N GLU A 639 -1.44 -22.49 -4.27
CA GLU A 639 -1.37 -21.06 -3.92
C GLU A 639 -1.41 -20.20 -5.19
N ALA A 640 -0.63 -20.55 -6.20
CA ALA A 640 -0.63 -19.88 -7.48
C ALA A 640 -2.04 -19.84 -8.11
N ARG A 641 -2.75 -20.97 -8.10
CA ARG A 641 -4.12 -21.04 -8.62
C ARG A 641 -5.13 -20.16 -7.89
N LYS A 642 -4.87 -19.85 -6.62
CA LYS A 642 -5.76 -19.03 -5.77
C LYS A 642 -5.41 -17.55 -5.79
N ALA A 643 -4.29 -17.15 -6.38
CA ALA A 643 -3.70 -15.81 -6.28
C ALA A 643 -4.68 -14.66 -6.57
N TYR A 644 -5.49 -14.77 -7.62
CA TYR A 644 -6.46 -13.75 -8.03
C TYR A 644 -7.92 -14.17 -7.86
N LEU A 645 -8.19 -15.12 -6.96
CA LEU A 645 -9.54 -15.33 -6.47
C LEU A 645 -9.90 -14.28 -5.41
N HIS A 646 -11.17 -13.92 -5.33
CA HIS A 646 -11.63 -13.00 -4.29
C HIS A 646 -11.32 -13.58 -2.89
N PRO A 647 -10.81 -12.76 -1.94
CA PRO A 647 -10.44 -13.25 -0.59
C PRO A 647 -11.55 -14.04 0.12
N ALA A 648 -12.83 -13.69 -0.07
CA ALA A 648 -13.94 -14.43 0.52
C ALA A 648 -14.09 -15.85 -0.03
N ILE A 649 -13.69 -16.12 -1.29
CA ILE A 649 -13.77 -17.45 -1.90
C ILE A 649 -12.75 -18.40 -1.28
N VAL A 650 -11.57 -17.86 -0.91
CA VAL A 650 -10.46 -18.62 -0.33
C VAL A 650 -10.33 -18.46 1.18
N ALA A 651 -11.27 -17.72 1.80
CA ALA A 651 -11.27 -17.50 3.24
C ALA A 651 -11.34 -18.82 4.01
N LYS A 652 -10.40 -19.00 4.92
CA LYS A 652 -10.40 -20.12 5.85
C LYS A 652 -11.39 -19.85 6.99
N PRO A 653 -11.91 -20.90 7.65
CA PRO A 653 -12.67 -20.74 8.88
C PRO A 653 -11.85 -19.95 9.92
N PRO A 654 -12.49 -19.17 10.80
CA PRO A 654 -11.77 -18.33 11.75
C PRO A 654 -11.11 -19.17 12.86
N VAL A 655 -9.94 -18.76 13.29
CA VAL A 655 -9.28 -19.27 14.50
C VAL A 655 -9.74 -18.42 15.69
N VAL A 656 -10.18 -19.05 16.79
CA VAL A 656 -10.53 -18.40 18.05
C VAL A 656 -9.35 -18.48 19.00
N TRP A 657 -8.71 -17.33 19.27
CA TRP A 657 -7.50 -17.29 20.09
C TRP A 657 -7.79 -16.74 21.50
N LEU A 658 -7.70 -17.60 22.49
CA LEU A 658 -7.88 -17.27 23.90
C LEU A 658 -6.51 -17.10 24.59
N ALA A 659 -6.49 -16.57 25.81
CA ALA A 659 -5.30 -16.55 26.63
C ALA A 659 -5.44 -17.59 27.75
N ARG A 660 -4.38 -18.40 27.95
CA ARG A 660 -4.34 -19.43 28.99
C ARG A 660 -4.41 -18.82 30.37
N ASP A 661 -5.24 -19.35 31.22
CA ASP A 661 -5.38 -18.93 32.62
C ASP A 661 -4.89 -20.00 33.60
N SER A 662 -4.59 -19.60 34.83
CA SER A 662 -4.10 -20.48 35.88
C SER A 662 -5.19 -21.37 36.50
N LEU A 663 -6.47 -21.13 36.18
CA LEU A 663 -7.62 -21.85 36.71
C LEU A 663 -8.05 -23.01 35.78
N GLY A 664 -7.59 -23.02 34.53
CA GLY A 664 -7.98 -23.97 33.51
C GLY A 664 -9.33 -23.72 32.83
N VAL A 665 -9.90 -22.53 33.02
CA VAL A 665 -11.17 -22.15 32.36
C VAL A 665 -10.95 -22.03 30.86
N SER A 666 -9.82 -21.42 30.40
CA SER A 666 -9.48 -21.34 28.97
C SER A 666 -9.41 -22.71 28.30
N MET A 667 -8.80 -23.69 28.97
CA MET A 667 -8.67 -25.08 28.46
C MET A 667 -10.06 -25.70 28.24
N LYS A 668 -10.98 -25.48 29.18
CA LYS A 668 -12.34 -26.02 29.08
C LYS A 668 -13.12 -25.35 27.95
N GLU A 669 -13.06 -24.00 27.82
CA GLU A 669 -13.74 -23.26 26.76
C GLU A 669 -13.17 -23.57 25.37
N VAL A 670 -11.83 -23.75 25.25
CA VAL A 670 -11.19 -24.24 24.01
C VAL A 670 -11.73 -25.62 23.62
N SER A 671 -11.82 -26.55 24.59
CA SER A 671 -12.39 -27.87 24.34
C SER A 671 -13.85 -27.79 23.88
N ASP A 672 -14.67 -26.96 24.55
CA ASP A 672 -16.10 -26.80 24.23
C ASP A 672 -16.32 -26.16 22.85
N ILE A 673 -15.48 -25.21 22.44
CA ILE A 673 -15.51 -24.59 21.10
C ILE A 673 -15.13 -25.61 20.03
N ASN A 674 -14.01 -26.34 20.25
CA ASN A 674 -13.54 -27.35 19.32
C ASN A 674 -14.53 -28.49 19.16
N GLU A 675 -15.14 -28.98 20.27
CA GLU A 675 -16.17 -30.01 20.21
C GLU A 675 -17.37 -29.59 19.35
N LYS A 676 -17.81 -28.32 19.47
CA LYS A 676 -19.02 -27.82 18.77
C LYS A 676 -18.74 -27.37 17.33
N LEU A 677 -17.56 -26.84 17.04
CA LEU A 677 -17.29 -26.12 15.80
C LEU A 677 -16.17 -26.71 14.93
N ALA A 678 -15.37 -27.68 15.43
CA ALA A 678 -14.29 -28.30 14.65
C ALA A 678 -14.82 -28.98 13.37
N VAL A 679 -16.02 -29.55 13.39
CA VAL A 679 -16.68 -30.15 12.21
C VAL A 679 -16.81 -29.14 11.06
N HIS A 680 -16.90 -27.85 11.38
CA HIS A 680 -16.97 -26.76 10.40
C HIS A 680 -15.62 -26.09 10.13
N GLY A 681 -14.52 -26.64 10.70
CA GLY A 681 -13.15 -26.17 10.50
C GLY A 681 -12.75 -25.00 11.39
N VAL A 682 -13.53 -24.59 12.37
CA VAL A 682 -13.12 -23.60 13.38
C VAL A 682 -12.17 -24.26 14.35
N GLU A 683 -11.02 -23.63 14.58
CA GLU A 683 -10.02 -24.03 15.54
C GLU A 683 -9.95 -23.03 16.68
N ALA A 684 -10.01 -23.51 17.91
CA ALA A 684 -9.78 -22.69 19.11
C ALA A 684 -8.49 -23.15 19.79
N THR A 685 -7.70 -22.18 20.28
CA THR A 685 -6.45 -22.43 21.00
C THR A 685 -6.25 -21.40 22.11
N ASP A 686 -5.55 -21.77 23.18
CA ASP A 686 -5.13 -20.86 24.25
C ASP A 686 -3.60 -20.73 24.35
N GLU A 687 -2.88 -21.13 23.31
CA GLU A 687 -1.43 -21.07 23.25
C GLU A 687 -0.90 -19.67 22.92
N GLY A 688 0.31 -19.36 23.38
CA GLY A 688 1.01 -18.12 23.03
C GLY A 688 0.58 -16.86 23.81
N ALA A 689 -0.42 -16.95 24.70
CA ALA A 689 -0.84 -15.84 25.55
C ALA A 689 -1.32 -16.34 26.91
N ILE A 690 -1.18 -15.50 27.94
CA ILE A 690 -1.60 -15.83 29.31
C ILE A 690 -2.44 -14.71 29.94
N VAL A 691 -3.31 -15.07 30.88
CA VAL A 691 -4.02 -14.14 31.76
C VAL A 691 -3.32 -14.10 33.11
N ASN A 692 -2.77 -12.94 33.48
CA ASN A 692 -2.12 -12.77 34.75
C ASN A 692 -3.12 -12.68 35.92
N GLN A 693 -2.62 -12.72 37.19
CA GLN A 693 -3.43 -12.64 38.41
C GLN A 693 -4.29 -11.36 38.50
N LYS A 694 -3.93 -10.28 37.79
CA LYS A 694 -4.73 -9.04 37.72
C LYS A 694 -5.84 -9.13 36.66
N GLY A 695 -5.99 -10.27 35.98
CA GLY A 695 -6.94 -10.46 34.87
C GLY A 695 -6.58 -9.70 33.61
N LYS A 696 -5.31 -9.37 33.40
CA LYS A 696 -4.82 -8.75 32.17
C LYS A 696 -4.20 -9.81 31.26
N VAL A 697 -4.43 -9.66 29.96
CA VAL A 697 -3.78 -10.52 28.95
C VAL A 697 -2.32 -10.09 28.82
N GLU A 698 -1.42 -11.06 28.90
CA GLU A 698 -0.01 -10.93 28.57
C GLU A 698 0.29 -11.81 27.36
N TRP A 699 1.14 -11.31 26.48
CA TRP A 699 1.52 -11.98 25.25
C TRP A 699 3.04 -11.89 25.11
N VAL A 700 3.67 -13.00 24.70
CA VAL A 700 5.12 -13.09 24.57
C VAL A 700 5.49 -12.68 23.13
N GLU A 701 6.12 -11.52 22.99
CA GLU A 701 6.48 -10.94 21.70
C GLU A 701 7.49 -11.79 20.92
N GLU A 702 8.42 -12.46 21.62
CA GLU A 702 9.40 -13.36 21.02
C GLU A 702 8.76 -14.56 20.31
N SER A 703 7.56 -14.95 20.73
CA SER A 703 6.80 -16.07 20.15
C SER A 703 5.83 -15.62 19.02
N ALA A 704 5.97 -14.42 18.50
CA ALA A 704 5.08 -13.88 17.49
C ALA A 704 4.93 -14.76 16.25
N ARG A 705 6.00 -15.43 15.84
CA ARG A 705 6.00 -16.35 14.68
C ARG A 705 5.31 -17.69 14.97
N GLN A 706 5.10 -18.00 16.23
CA GLN A 706 4.38 -19.20 16.70
C GLN A 706 2.92 -18.87 17.05
N ALA A 707 2.51 -17.61 16.93
CA ALA A 707 1.14 -17.23 17.18
C ALA A 707 0.19 -17.90 16.17
N PRO A 708 -1.01 -18.35 16.61
CA PRO A 708 -1.98 -19.04 15.74
C PRO A 708 -2.41 -18.21 14.51
N LEU A 709 -2.17 -16.90 14.57
CA LEU A 709 -2.50 -15.94 13.50
C LEU A 709 -1.32 -15.64 12.58
N TRP A 710 -0.17 -16.27 12.81
CA TRP A 710 0.98 -16.07 11.94
C TRP A 710 0.76 -16.82 10.63
N ASP A 711 0.34 -16.09 9.60
CA ASP A 711 0.38 -16.55 8.22
C ASP A 711 1.68 -16.05 7.56
N GLY A 712 2.49 -16.95 7.05
CA GLY A 712 3.62 -16.58 6.20
C GLY A 712 3.10 -15.73 5.04
N ARG A 713 3.59 -14.50 4.90
CA ARG A 713 3.15 -13.62 3.81
C ARG A 713 3.56 -14.22 2.47
N VAL A 714 2.59 -14.66 1.68
CA VAL A 714 2.81 -15.04 0.28
C VAL A 714 2.92 -13.75 -0.53
N MET A 715 4.07 -13.54 -1.17
CA MET A 715 4.28 -12.40 -2.07
C MET A 715 3.92 -12.81 -3.50
N TYR A 716 2.76 -12.41 -3.96
CA TYR A 716 2.31 -12.65 -5.33
C TYR A 716 2.93 -11.70 -6.36
#